data_cb395e03172d5dbdde182661bb663298
#
_entry.id   cb395e03172d5dbdde182661bb663298
#
_cell.length_a   1.000
_cell.length_b   1.000
_cell.length_c   1.000
_cell.angle_alpha   90.00
_cell.angle_beta   90.00
_cell.angle_gamma   90.00
#
_symmetry.space_group_name_H-M   'P 1'
#
loop_
_entity.id
_entity.type
_entity.pdbx_description
1 polymer ?
#
loop_
_entity_poly.entity_id
_entity_poly.type
_entity_poly.pdbx_seq_one_letter_code
_entity_poly.pdbx_strand_id
1 'polypeptide(L)'
;MNELNVLKRICRHLFLAVLLCAVSAATASAQVPTVTVDAKNVTIKELLQRIEANSQYTFAYIDADINPDKRVSVKAVNRSIASIIAEVLPNVNMEVKGLKIVLTAKRGGESQTRPAADAGRTVKGRVTDESGAPVIGATVILKGTTVGTATNATGEYAIDIRQADAVLVYSLIGYNKVEVALSEGQTQADVTLKSEAIAMDNVVVVGYGVQNKRDVTTAISSIKAEDFAAMPTADFRDAMAAKMPGVQVLTLGGQPDGNVSIRIRGIQSATSGNDPLYVIDGVPCDARAFSNLESSDIESLEVLKDASAAAIYGSRGSCGVILITTKRGEGERPVVSYDGQFSVSSVSKTIDMLNAYEFAKIFKEARDGAYLFNVPTGSIDDPYEDRPQTYHRVDPLITAYLQDKTGTMTDTDWQDAIFRTAYSTKHSVSVSGRTKTLGYYIGANYLYREGTIIGSDFERYSLRANIDGKRNRLKYGVSFSPSYSKTNYISSDTQYGDDGVIASALMAPPVFPVYNTDGSYNWDMNGFLRVNSWDTQTNEVLNPVALALEIDDVREKINILGNAYVSYEFIKGLEYKFTAGGDYYSYIRNYYRPSYIPLRGHKYYDDLSAPKAQNNMNSYFHWTISNQLSFNRTFGDHSVNAVAVYEAEKQGIQTSQIVGTGTAGDDKIRTTKGKTIDLTETYNNKYAYTFASWLVRAQYSYKGRYMV
;
A
#
# COMPACT_ATOMS: atom_id res chain seq x y z
N MET A 1 -1.11 30.74 6.72
CA MET A 1 -1.73 29.93 7.80
C MET A 1 -3.20 29.57 7.56
N ASN A 2 -4.04 30.45 7.00
CA ASN A 2 -5.46 30.12 6.76
C ASN A 2 -5.71 29.09 5.66
N GLU A 3 -4.98 29.11 4.56
CA GLU A 3 -5.21 28.18 3.44
C GLU A 3 -4.85 26.73 3.76
N LEU A 4 -3.79 26.51 4.53
CA LEU A 4 -3.39 25.19 4.96
C LEU A 4 -4.43 24.51 5.87
N ASN A 5 -5.01 25.30 6.78
CA ASN A 5 -6.08 24.83 7.66
C ASN A 5 -7.38 24.53 6.91
N VAL A 6 -7.65 25.26 5.84
CA VAL A 6 -8.79 25.00 4.95
C VAL A 6 -8.59 23.70 4.20
N LEU A 7 -7.39 23.47 3.64
CA LEU A 7 -7.08 22.23 2.91
C LEU A 7 -7.09 20.99 3.82
N LYS A 8 -6.55 21.11 5.05
CA LYS A 8 -6.64 20.06 6.09
C LYS A 8 -8.11 19.71 6.42
N ARG A 9 -8.96 20.73 6.59
CA ARG A 9 -10.40 20.53 6.84
C ARG A 9 -11.09 19.89 5.64
N ILE A 10 -10.77 20.33 4.42
CA ILE A 10 -11.34 19.77 3.19
C ILE A 10 -10.96 18.29 3.03
N CYS A 11 -9.69 17.92 3.17
CA CYS A 11 -9.26 16.53 3.08
C CYS A 11 -9.93 15.64 4.14
N ARG A 12 -10.00 16.11 5.39
CA ARG A 12 -10.64 15.39 6.48
C ARG A 12 -12.16 15.28 6.33
N HIS A 13 -12.84 16.33 5.85
CA HIS A 13 -14.28 16.28 5.62
C HIS A 13 -14.65 15.48 4.38
N LEU A 14 -13.85 15.52 3.31
CA LEU A 14 -14.03 14.67 2.13
C LEU A 14 -13.83 13.18 2.49
N PHE A 15 -12.81 12.85 3.29
CA PHE A 15 -12.60 11.49 3.79
C PHE A 15 -13.79 11.00 4.62
N LEU A 16 -14.27 11.82 5.57
CA LEU A 16 -15.45 11.50 6.39
C LEU A 16 -16.71 11.35 5.55
N ALA A 17 -16.91 12.21 4.53
CA ALA A 17 -18.05 12.13 3.63
C ALA A 17 -18.04 10.84 2.78
N VAL A 18 -16.87 10.45 2.23
CA VAL A 18 -16.72 9.19 1.48
C VAL A 18 -16.91 7.98 2.39
N LEU A 19 -16.39 8.03 3.62
CA LEU A 19 -16.57 6.98 4.62
C LEU A 19 -18.06 6.83 5.02
N LEU A 20 -18.76 7.95 5.24
CA LEU A 20 -20.21 7.95 5.56
C LEU A 20 -21.05 7.41 4.40
N CYS A 21 -20.72 7.76 3.15
CA CYS A 21 -21.39 7.24 1.97
C CYS A 21 -21.15 5.73 1.81
N ALA A 22 -19.92 5.25 2.09
CA ALA A 22 -19.60 3.83 2.01
C ALA A 22 -20.28 3.02 3.12
N VAL A 23 -20.35 3.54 4.35
CA VAL A 23 -21.06 2.91 5.47
C VAL A 23 -22.57 2.83 5.20
N SER A 24 -23.17 3.85 4.61
CA SER A 24 -24.60 3.83 4.23
C SER A 24 -24.89 2.83 3.09
N ALA A 25 -23.92 2.60 2.18
CA ALA A 25 -24.05 1.57 1.14
C ALA A 25 -23.84 0.15 1.68
N ALA A 26 -22.97 -0.04 2.68
CA ALA A 26 -22.69 -1.35 3.29
C ALA A 26 -23.83 -1.86 4.19
N THR A 27 -24.60 -0.97 4.83
CA THR A 27 -25.75 -1.35 5.66
C THR A 27 -26.95 -1.84 4.85
N ALA A 28 -26.98 -1.61 3.53
CA ALA A 28 -28.03 -2.11 2.64
C ALA A 28 -27.90 -3.59 2.26
N SER A 29 -26.79 -4.27 2.59
CA SER A 29 -26.48 -5.63 2.10
C SER A 29 -26.85 -6.78 3.06
N ALA A 30 -27.36 -6.51 4.25
CA ALA A 30 -27.63 -7.54 5.27
C ALA A 30 -29.13 -7.83 5.53
N GLN A 31 -30.06 -7.31 4.71
CA GLN A 31 -31.47 -7.64 4.86
C GLN A 31 -31.81 -8.95 4.14
N VAL A 32 -32.36 -9.92 4.86
CA VAL A 32 -32.99 -11.12 4.29
C VAL A 32 -34.06 -10.65 3.28
N PRO A 33 -33.98 -11.04 2.00
CA PRO A 33 -34.86 -10.54 0.97
C PRO A 33 -36.34 -10.86 1.31
N THR A 34 -37.14 -9.81 1.47
CA THR A 34 -38.57 -9.93 1.73
C THR A 34 -39.35 -9.46 0.49
N VAL A 35 -40.52 -10.07 0.28
CA VAL A 35 -41.38 -9.75 -0.86
C VAL A 35 -42.86 -9.78 -0.42
N THR A 36 -43.65 -8.93 -1.08
CA THR A 36 -45.11 -8.93 -0.94
C THR A 36 -45.73 -9.54 -2.19
N VAL A 37 -46.39 -10.67 -2.07
CA VAL A 37 -47.04 -11.39 -3.16
C VAL A 37 -48.42 -11.92 -2.71
N ASP A 38 -49.44 -11.64 -3.52
CA ASP A 38 -50.76 -12.24 -3.40
C ASP A 38 -51.04 -13.08 -4.68
N ALA A 39 -51.07 -14.38 -4.52
CA ALA A 39 -51.23 -15.34 -5.61
C ALA A 39 -52.24 -16.40 -5.23
N LYS A 40 -53.39 -16.48 -5.93
CA LYS A 40 -54.42 -17.49 -5.73
C LYS A 40 -54.48 -18.42 -6.91
N ASN A 41 -54.29 -19.72 -6.67
CA ASN A 41 -54.41 -20.78 -7.67
C ASN A 41 -53.53 -20.58 -8.91
N VAL A 42 -52.28 -20.12 -8.72
CA VAL A 42 -51.27 -19.92 -9.77
C VAL A 42 -50.30 -21.10 -9.80
N THR A 43 -49.65 -21.29 -10.94
CA THR A 43 -48.58 -22.31 -11.05
C THR A 43 -47.34 -21.86 -10.27
N ILE A 44 -46.49 -22.80 -9.85
CA ILE A 44 -45.23 -22.49 -9.19
C ILE A 44 -44.39 -21.58 -10.09
N LYS A 45 -44.36 -21.83 -11.39
CA LYS A 45 -43.67 -20.99 -12.37
C LYS A 45 -44.17 -19.55 -12.34
N GLU A 46 -45.46 -19.34 -12.37
CA GLU A 46 -46.10 -18.01 -12.27
C GLU A 46 -45.83 -17.36 -10.90
N LEU A 47 -45.80 -18.12 -9.81
CA LEU A 47 -45.44 -17.61 -8.50
C LEU A 47 -44.00 -17.13 -8.44
N LEU A 48 -43.04 -17.90 -8.96
CA LEU A 48 -41.65 -17.50 -9.02
C LEU A 48 -41.45 -16.26 -9.88
N GLN A 49 -42.09 -16.14 -11.06
CA GLN A 49 -42.06 -14.96 -11.90
C GLN A 49 -42.66 -13.73 -11.19
N ARG A 50 -43.70 -13.88 -10.39
CA ARG A 50 -44.26 -12.78 -9.57
C ARG A 50 -43.30 -12.34 -8.46
N ILE A 51 -42.55 -13.27 -7.88
CA ILE A 51 -41.53 -12.97 -6.88
C ILE A 51 -40.34 -12.22 -7.57
N GLU A 52 -39.94 -12.66 -8.75
CA GLU A 52 -38.90 -11.96 -9.56
C GLU A 52 -39.34 -10.55 -9.92
N ALA A 53 -40.59 -10.37 -10.35
CA ALA A 53 -41.10 -9.03 -10.74
C ALA A 53 -41.20 -8.04 -9.54
N ASN A 54 -41.32 -8.56 -8.31
CA ASN A 54 -41.43 -7.78 -7.09
C ASN A 54 -40.17 -7.80 -6.22
N SER A 55 -39.06 -8.32 -6.75
CA SER A 55 -37.76 -8.37 -6.08
C SER A 55 -36.63 -8.19 -7.11
N GLN A 56 -35.41 -7.99 -6.61
CA GLN A 56 -34.22 -7.94 -7.45
C GLN A 56 -33.59 -9.31 -7.73
N TYR A 57 -34.25 -10.41 -7.30
CA TYR A 57 -33.74 -11.78 -7.41
C TYR A 57 -34.34 -12.51 -8.59
N THR A 58 -33.52 -13.38 -9.23
CA THR A 58 -33.94 -14.30 -10.27
C THR A 58 -33.79 -15.73 -9.81
N PHE A 59 -34.70 -16.64 -10.24
CA PHE A 59 -34.65 -18.03 -9.87
C PHE A 59 -33.97 -18.87 -10.95
N ALA A 60 -33.14 -19.83 -10.51
CA ALA A 60 -32.61 -20.90 -11.33
C ALA A 60 -33.02 -22.24 -10.74
N TYR A 61 -33.67 -23.04 -11.51
CA TYR A 61 -34.15 -24.37 -11.12
C TYR A 61 -34.19 -25.31 -12.31
N ILE A 62 -34.28 -26.62 -12.01
CA ILE A 62 -34.57 -27.64 -13.01
C ILE A 62 -36.04 -27.98 -12.87
N ASP A 63 -36.80 -27.99 -13.96
CA ASP A 63 -38.25 -28.23 -13.94
C ASP A 63 -38.63 -29.55 -13.24
N ALA A 64 -37.78 -30.57 -13.33
CA ALA A 64 -37.95 -31.85 -12.65
C ALA A 64 -37.84 -31.75 -11.10
N ASP A 65 -37.16 -30.75 -10.59
CA ASP A 65 -36.91 -30.58 -9.14
C ASP A 65 -38.05 -29.84 -8.42
N ILE A 66 -38.85 -29.01 -9.14
CA ILE A 66 -39.84 -28.12 -8.51
C ILE A 66 -41.29 -28.36 -8.96
N ASN A 67 -41.56 -29.18 -9.99
CA ASN A 67 -42.86 -29.37 -10.60
C ASN A 67 -43.55 -28.01 -10.92
N PRO A 68 -43.12 -27.32 -11.98
CA PRO A 68 -43.48 -25.92 -12.27
C PRO A 68 -44.98 -25.69 -12.50
N ASP A 69 -45.72 -26.71 -12.94
CA ASP A 69 -47.14 -26.65 -13.26
C ASP A 69 -48.06 -26.92 -12.05
N LYS A 70 -47.49 -27.30 -10.90
CA LYS A 70 -48.25 -27.47 -9.66
C LYS A 70 -48.85 -26.11 -9.26
N ARG A 71 -50.18 -26.12 -8.96
CA ARG A 71 -50.89 -24.93 -8.54
C ARG A 71 -50.83 -24.72 -7.04
N VAL A 72 -50.56 -23.48 -6.65
CA VAL A 72 -50.39 -23.06 -5.27
C VAL A 72 -51.09 -21.72 -5.02
N SER A 73 -51.42 -21.47 -3.76
CA SER A 73 -51.98 -20.18 -3.32
C SER A 73 -51.14 -19.67 -2.15
N VAL A 74 -50.61 -18.45 -2.29
CA VAL A 74 -49.79 -17.81 -1.26
C VAL A 74 -50.19 -16.35 -1.13
N LYS A 75 -50.36 -15.93 0.13
CA LYS A 75 -50.54 -14.52 0.47
C LYS A 75 -49.42 -14.12 1.45
N ALA A 76 -48.48 -13.39 0.98
CA ALA A 76 -47.33 -12.94 1.74
C ALA A 76 -47.23 -11.39 1.70
N VAL A 77 -47.13 -10.78 2.86
CA VAL A 77 -46.89 -9.34 3.02
C VAL A 77 -45.56 -9.19 3.76
N ASN A 78 -44.57 -8.64 3.08
CA ASN A 78 -43.23 -8.41 3.62
C ASN A 78 -42.58 -9.65 4.26
N ARG A 79 -42.77 -10.82 3.62
CA ARG A 79 -42.22 -12.13 4.07
C ARG A 79 -40.91 -12.42 3.33
N SER A 80 -39.97 -13.13 3.99
CA SER A 80 -38.73 -13.54 3.35
C SER A 80 -39.01 -14.54 2.23
N ILE A 81 -38.30 -14.39 1.11
CA ILE A 81 -38.41 -15.30 -0.05
C ILE A 81 -38.13 -16.74 0.40
N ALA A 82 -37.19 -16.96 1.33
CA ALA A 82 -36.85 -18.26 1.87
C ALA A 82 -38.06 -18.93 2.57
N SER A 83 -38.84 -18.16 3.33
CA SER A 83 -40.04 -18.69 4.02
C SER A 83 -41.17 -19.03 3.06
N ILE A 84 -41.33 -18.26 1.98
CA ILE A 84 -42.33 -18.52 0.94
C ILE A 84 -41.98 -19.81 0.16
N ILE A 85 -40.70 -19.94 -0.24
CA ILE A 85 -40.21 -21.12 -0.96
C ILE A 85 -40.31 -22.40 -0.07
N ALA A 86 -39.97 -22.32 1.21
CA ALA A 86 -40.06 -23.45 2.13
C ALA A 86 -41.52 -23.91 2.33
N GLU A 87 -42.51 -23.00 2.31
CA GLU A 87 -43.93 -23.30 2.42
C GLU A 87 -44.47 -23.99 1.16
N VAL A 88 -44.08 -23.48 -0.03
CA VAL A 88 -44.62 -23.94 -1.31
C VAL A 88 -43.87 -25.16 -1.87
N LEU A 89 -42.57 -25.24 -1.58
CA LEU A 89 -41.63 -26.25 -2.04
C LEU A 89 -40.84 -26.88 -0.89
N PRO A 90 -41.47 -27.62 0.04
CA PRO A 90 -40.80 -28.13 1.25
C PRO A 90 -39.66 -29.13 0.96
N ASN A 91 -39.68 -29.75 -0.22
CA ASN A 91 -38.67 -30.73 -0.66
C ASN A 91 -37.56 -30.15 -1.51
N VAL A 92 -37.39 -28.80 -1.50
CA VAL A 92 -36.39 -28.10 -2.26
C VAL A 92 -35.43 -27.39 -1.31
N ASN A 93 -34.15 -27.47 -1.62
CA ASN A 93 -33.12 -26.64 -1.00
C ASN A 93 -33.01 -25.32 -1.79
N MET A 94 -32.88 -24.22 -1.05
CA MET A 94 -32.68 -22.88 -1.61
C MET A 94 -31.28 -22.37 -1.24
N GLU A 95 -30.52 -21.99 -2.25
CA GLU A 95 -29.20 -21.36 -2.10
C GLU A 95 -29.21 -20.01 -2.78
N VAL A 96 -28.77 -18.96 -2.07
CA VAL A 96 -28.68 -17.60 -2.63
C VAL A 96 -27.25 -17.31 -3.04
N LYS A 97 -27.03 -17.03 -4.36
CA LYS A 97 -25.73 -16.67 -4.93
C LYS A 97 -25.82 -15.28 -5.60
N GLY A 98 -25.49 -14.25 -4.84
CA GLY A 98 -25.68 -12.86 -5.29
C GLY A 98 -27.17 -12.52 -5.48
N LEU A 99 -27.56 -12.10 -6.68
CA LEU A 99 -28.96 -11.83 -7.04
C LEU A 99 -29.68 -13.06 -7.64
N LYS A 100 -29.08 -14.23 -7.57
CA LYS A 100 -29.64 -15.47 -8.13
C LYS A 100 -29.96 -16.45 -7.00
N ILE A 101 -31.19 -17.00 -7.02
CA ILE A 101 -31.67 -18.03 -6.07
C ILE A 101 -31.70 -19.35 -6.83
N VAL A 102 -30.93 -20.32 -6.37
CA VAL A 102 -30.88 -21.67 -6.94
C VAL A 102 -31.74 -22.60 -6.11
N LEU A 103 -32.70 -23.29 -6.76
CA LEU A 103 -33.58 -24.26 -6.16
C LEU A 103 -33.18 -25.67 -6.60
N THR A 104 -32.91 -26.59 -5.67
CA THR A 104 -32.51 -27.98 -5.96
C THR A 104 -33.31 -28.95 -5.09
N ALA A 105 -33.68 -30.11 -5.63
CA ALA A 105 -34.42 -31.11 -4.87
C ALA A 105 -33.63 -31.68 -3.68
N LYS A 106 -34.27 -31.88 -2.53
CA LYS A 106 -33.69 -32.63 -1.42
C LYS A 106 -33.67 -34.11 -1.81
N ARG A 107 -32.52 -34.65 -2.16
CA ARG A 107 -32.35 -36.09 -2.47
C ARG A 107 -32.46 -36.92 -1.22
N GLY A 108 -33.65 -37.51 -1.00
CA GLY A 108 -33.84 -38.72 -0.23
C GLY A 108 -33.98 -39.86 -1.26
N GLY A 109 -33.20 -40.94 -1.05
CA GLY A 109 -33.16 -42.02 -2.05
C GLY A 109 -34.52 -42.74 -2.21
N GLU A 110 -34.86 -42.94 -3.44
CA GLU A 110 -35.46 -44.18 -3.95
C GLU A 110 -35.82 -44.01 -5.42
N SER A 111 -35.45 -45.05 -6.17
CA SER A 111 -35.67 -45.21 -7.62
C SER A 111 -37.14 -45.57 -7.87
N GLN A 112 -37.81 -44.83 -8.75
CA GLN A 112 -39.01 -45.36 -9.43
C GLN A 112 -39.03 -45.07 -10.91
N THR A 113 -39.25 -46.11 -11.64
CA THR A 113 -39.37 -46.31 -13.06
C THR A 113 -40.40 -45.42 -13.77
N ARG A 114 -40.08 -44.98 -14.93
CA ARG A 114 -40.84 -44.11 -15.83
C ARG A 114 -41.54 -44.93 -16.94
N PRO A 115 -42.71 -44.55 -17.41
CA PRO A 115 -43.25 -45.05 -18.68
C PRO A 115 -42.73 -44.17 -19.86
N ALA A 116 -42.46 -44.86 -20.93
CA ALA A 116 -41.93 -44.29 -22.17
C ALA A 116 -43.01 -43.62 -23.02
N ALA A 117 -42.71 -42.44 -23.59
CA ALA A 117 -43.16 -42.03 -24.93
C ALA A 117 -42.43 -40.76 -25.38
N ASP A 118 -41.94 -40.85 -26.54
CA ASP A 118 -41.31 -39.95 -27.54
C ASP A 118 -39.80 -40.06 -27.59
N ALA A 119 -39.34 -40.59 -28.73
CA ALA A 119 -37.97 -40.94 -29.01
C ALA A 119 -37.06 -39.73 -29.20
N GLY A 120 -36.63 -39.14 -28.10
CA GLY A 120 -35.45 -38.29 -28.04
C GLY A 120 -34.20 -39.16 -28.14
N ARG A 121 -33.18 -38.72 -28.89
CA ARG A 121 -31.87 -39.39 -28.94
C ARG A 121 -30.93 -38.86 -27.85
N THR A 122 -30.21 -39.75 -27.22
CA THR A 122 -29.14 -39.38 -26.29
C THR A 122 -27.85 -39.25 -27.07
N VAL A 123 -27.25 -38.07 -27.06
CA VAL A 123 -25.91 -37.83 -27.64
C VAL A 123 -24.89 -37.93 -26.52
N LYS A 124 -23.89 -38.79 -26.72
CA LYS A 124 -22.73 -38.96 -25.82
C LYS A 124 -21.47 -38.47 -26.51
N GLY A 125 -20.48 -38.10 -25.74
CA GLY A 125 -19.18 -37.74 -26.27
C GLY A 125 -18.18 -37.45 -25.17
N ARG A 126 -16.96 -37.20 -25.60
CA ARG A 126 -15.86 -36.85 -24.71
C ARG A 126 -15.32 -35.46 -25.09
N VAL A 127 -15.06 -34.66 -24.08
CA VAL A 127 -14.43 -33.34 -24.24
C VAL A 127 -12.98 -33.44 -23.76
N THR A 128 -12.04 -33.16 -24.66
CA THR A 128 -10.60 -33.16 -24.37
C THR A 128 -10.01 -31.76 -24.63
N ASP A 129 -8.83 -31.51 -24.09
CA ASP A 129 -8.01 -30.35 -24.47
C ASP A 129 -7.06 -30.68 -25.66
N GLU A 130 -6.24 -29.71 -26.08
CA GLU A 130 -5.27 -29.86 -27.18
C GLU A 130 -4.17 -30.90 -26.89
N SER A 131 -3.94 -31.28 -25.63
CA SER A 131 -3.01 -32.33 -25.24
C SER A 131 -3.65 -33.72 -25.18
N GLY A 132 -4.99 -33.81 -25.39
CA GLY A 132 -5.78 -35.03 -25.29
C GLY A 132 -6.20 -35.36 -23.86
N ALA A 133 -5.94 -34.48 -22.87
CA ALA A 133 -6.38 -34.66 -21.49
C ALA A 133 -7.90 -34.38 -21.36
N PRO A 134 -8.64 -35.10 -20.47
CA PRO A 134 -10.07 -34.90 -20.29
C PRO A 134 -10.38 -33.55 -19.65
N VAL A 135 -11.31 -32.80 -20.23
CA VAL A 135 -11.81 -31.53 -19.70
C VAL A 135 -12.99 -31.80 -18.76
N ILE A 136 -12.77 -31.64 -17.46
CA ILE A 136 -13.74 -31.92 -16.40
C ILE A 136 -14.60 -30.67 -16.14
N GLY A 137 -15.94 -30.85 -15.99
CA GLY A 137 -16.86 -29.78 -15.66
C GLY A 137 -17.20 -28.84 -16.84
N ALA A 138 -16.81 -29.18 -18.07
CA ALA A 138 -17.24 -28.44 -19.24
C ALA A 138 -18.76 -28.51 -19.40
N THR A 139 -19.38 -27.36 -19.58
CA THR A 139 -20.83 -27.25 -19.79
C THR A 139 -21.16 -27.52 -21.23
N VAL A 140 -22.09 -28.45 -21.52
CA VAL A 140 -22.61 -28.83 -22.84
C VAL A 140 -24.08 -28.44 -22.88
N ILE A 141 -24.46 -27.46 -23.70
CA ILE A 141 -25.82 -26.90 -23.76
C ILE A 141 -26.34 -27.03 -25.20
N LEU A 142 -27.60 -27.40 -25.36
CA LEU A 142 -28.31 -27.31 -26.61
C LEU A 142 -28.62 -25.85 -26.94
N LYS A 143 -28.08 -25.33 -28.06
CA LYS A 143 -28.16 -23.91 -28.45
C LYS A 143 -29.63 -23.44 -28.49
N GLY A 144 -29.89 -22.29 -27.84
CA GLY A 144 -31.23 -21.71 -27.81
C GLY A 144 -32.17 -22.34 -26.79
N THR A 145 -31.70 -23.29 -25.97
CA THR A 145 -32.48 -23.93 -24.89
C THR A 145 -31.77 -23.87 -23.56
N THR A 146 -32.46 -24.29 -22.49
CA THR A 146 -31.88 -24.47 -21.15
C THR A 146 -31.44 -25.93 -20.90
N VAL A 147 -31.55 -26.82 -21.92
CA VAL A 147 -31.15 -28.22 -21.79
C VAL A 147 -29.63 -28.30 -21.90
N GLY A 148 -29.00 -28.80 -20.82
CA GLY A 148 -27.55 -28.91 -20.77
C GLY A 148 -27.10 -29.97 -19.73
N THR A 149 -25.83 -30.35 -19.85
CA THR A 149 -25.13 -31.26 -18.96
C THR A 149 -23.71 -30.76 -18.74
N ALA A 150 -22.96 -31.38 -17.83
CA ALA A 150 -21.55 -31.12 -17.60
C ALA A 150 -20.74 -32.40 -17.79
N THR A 151 -19.47 -32.27 -18.22
CA THR A 151 -18.55 -33.39 -18.34
C THR A 151 -18.13 -33.94 -16.98
N ASN A 152 -18.00 -35.26 -16.87
CA ASN A 152 -17.55 -35.96 -15.67
C ASN A 152 -16.01 -35.96 -15.51
N ALA A 153 -15.49 -36.71 -14.54
CA ALA A 153 -14.05 -36.79 -14.24
C ALA A 153 -13.21 -37.39 -15.40
N THR A 154 -13.83 -38.10 -16.33
CA THR A 154 -13.18 -38.67 -17.54
C THR A 154 -13.41 -37.81 -18.78
N GLY A 155 -14.04 -36.61 -18.61
CA GLY A 155 -14.37 -35.71 -19.73
C GLY A 155 -15.58 -36.11 -20.52
N GLU A 156 -16.34 -37.14 -20.12
CA GLU A 156 -17.49 -37.68 -20.83
C GLU A 156 -18.77 -36.95 -20.44
N TYR A 157 -19.69 -36.83 -21.39
CA TYR A 157 -21.01 -36.26 -21.16
C TYR A 157 -22.09 -37.09 -21.88
N ALA A 158 -23.33 -36.93 -21.46
CA ALA A 158 -24.52 -37.43 -22.11
C ALA A 158 -25.62 -36.37 -22.03
N ILE A 159 -26.25 -36.06 -23.17
CA ILE A 159 -27.31 -35.06 -23.27
C ILE A 159 -28.46 -35.61 -24.15
N ASP A 160 -29.70 -35.47 -23.65
CA ASP A 160 -30.89 -35.90 -24.40
C ASP A 160 -31.39 -34.78 -25.31
N ILE A 161 -31.52 -35.09 -26.60
CA ILE A 161 -31.88 -34.11 -27.61
C ILE A 161 -33.17 -34.59 -28.33
N ARG A 162 -34.11 -33.67 -28.45
CA ARG A 162 -35.39 -33.94 -29.15
C ARG A 162 -35.51 -33.27 -30.50
N GLN A 163 -34.54 -32.47 -30.89
CA GLN A 163 -34.50 -31.71 -32.14
C GLN A 163 -33.67 -32.44 -33.20
N ALA A 164 -34.13 -32.45 -34.46
CA ALA A 164 -33.40 -33.06 -35.59
C ALA A 164 -32.09 -32.29 -35.88
N ASP A 165 -32.18 -30.97 -36.03
CA ASP A 165 -31.02 -30.06 -36.29
C ASP A 165 -30.55 -29.41 -34.99
N ALA A 166 -29.81 -30.15 -34.18
CA ALA A 166 -29.32 -29.69 -32.88
C ALA A 166 -27.90 -29.15 -32.98
N VAL A 167 -27.63 -27.99 -32.37
CA VAL A 167 -26.29 -27.44 -32.19
C VAL A 167 -25.93 -27.53 -30.71
N LEU A 168 -24.88 -28.27 -30.39
CA LEU A 168 -24.33 -28.31 -29.03
C LEU A 168 -23.28 -27.23 -28.86
N VAL A 169 -23.36 -26.55 -27.71
CA VAL A 169 -22.44 -25.51 -27.30
C VAL A 169 -21.63 -26.00 -26.12
N TYR A 170 -20.34 -26.08 -26.28
CA TYR A 170 -19.38 -26.50 -25.26
C TYR A 170 -18.68 -25.29 -24.70
N SER A 171 -18.65 -25.13 -23.39
CA SER A 171 -17.98 -24.02 -22.73
C SER A 171 -17.42 -24.40 -21.35
N LEU A 172 -16.22 -23.92 -21.04
CA LEU A 172 -15.60 -23.98 -19.72
C LEU A 172 -14.75 -22.71 -19.57
N ILE A 173 -14.69 -22.16 -18.35
CA ILE A 173 -13.81 -21.03 -18.07
C ILE A 173 -12.36 -21.44 -18.38
N GLY A 174 -11.66 -20.63 -19.20
CA GLY A 174 -10.31 -20.94 -19.67
C GLY A 174 -10.23 -21.71 -20.98
N TYR A 175 -11.36 -21.95 -21.67
CA TYR A 175 -11.41 -22.59 -22.98
C TYR A 175 -12.31 -21.83 -23.95
N ASN A 176 -11.92 -21.79 -25.23
CA ASN A 176 -12.73 -21.19 -26.28
C ASN A 176 -14.05 -21.96 -26.45
N LYS A 177 -15.15 -21.22 -26.49
CA LYS A 177 -16.47 -21.76 -26.74
C LYS A 177 -16.51 -22.41 -28.12
N VAL A 178 -16.95 -23.65 -28.20
CA VAL A 178 -17.09 -24.42 -29.45
C VAL A 178 -18.55 -24.73 -29.69
N GLU A 179 -19.02 -24.54 -30.92
CA GLU A 179 -20.38 -24.91 -31.36
C GLU A 179 -20.27 -26.03 -32.40
N VAL A 180 -20.95 -27.14 -32.15
CA VAL A 180 -20.98 -28.32 -33.04
C VAL A 180 -22.41 -28.59 -33.47
N ALA A 181 -22.64 -28.48 -34.78
CA ALA A 181 -23.91 -28.90 -35.38
C ALA A 181 -23.94 -30.42 -35.48
N LEU A 182 -25.01 -31.04 -35.00
CA LEU A 182 -25.21 -32.48 -35.07
C LEU A 182 -26.03 -32.84 -36.27
N SER A 183 -25.59 -33.86 -37.00
CA SER A 183 -26.36 -34.43 -38.10
C SER A 183 -27.57 -35.22 -37.58
N GLU A 184 -28.58 -35.39 -38.42
CA GLU A 184 -29.76 -36.21 -38.10
C GLU A 184 -29.32 -37.64 -37.76
N GLY A 185 -29.79 -38.17 -36.59
CA GLY A 185 -29.41 -39.50 -36.11
C GLY A 185 -28.06 -39.61 -35.41
N GLN A 186 -27.23 -38.56 -35.35
CA GLN A 186 -25.93 -38.62 -34.69
C GLN A 186 -26.07 -38.78 -33.16
N THR A 187 -25.44 -39.84 -32.59
CA THR A 187 -25.47 -40.17 -31.16
C THR A 187 -24.13 -40.01 -30.45
N GLN A 188 -23.06 -39.65 -31.19
CA GLN A 188 -21.73 -39.41 -30.64
C GLN A 188 -21.15 -38.10 -31.17
N ALA A 189 -20.61 -37.27 -30.28
CA ALA A 189 -19.92 -36.03 -30.60
C ALA A 189 -18.77 -35.78 -29.65
N ASP A 190 -17.55 -36.09 -30.09
CA ASP A 190 -16.32 -35.79 -29.33
C ASP A 190 -15.82 -34.42 -29.74
N VAL A 191 -15.33 -33.63 -28.76
CA VAL A 191 -14.91 -32.24 -28.99
C VAL A 191 -13.59 -31.98 -28.30
N THR A 192 -12.67 -31.35 -29.01
CA THR A 192 -11.46 -30.80 -28.45
C THR A 192 -11.67 -29.30 -28.20
N LEU A 193 -11.70 -28.91 -26.93
CA LEU A 193 -11.67 -27.50 -26.55
C LEU A 193 -10.24 -27.00 -26.64
N LYS A 194 -10.05 -26.00 -27.47
CA LYS A 194 -8.81 -25.25 -27.41
C LYS A 194 -8.83 -24.47 -26.11
N SER A 195 -7.80 -24.65 -25.29
CA SER A 195 -7.55 -23.75 -24.20
C SER A 195 -7.71 -22.35 -24.78
N GLU A 196 -8.76 -21.62 -24.38
CA GLU A 196 -8.59 -20.24 -24.27
C GLU A 196 -7.40 -20.17 -23.28
N ALA A 197 -6.16 -20.24 -23.82
CA ALA A 197 -5.22 -19.34 -23.24
C ALA A 197 -6.03 -18.05 -23.25
N ILE A 198 -6.64 -17.70 -22.13
CA ILE A 198 -6.65 -16.34 -21.70
C ILE A 198 -5.17 -16.04 -21.84
N ALA A 199 -4.78 -15.61 -23.02
CA ALA A 199 -3.80 -14.61 -23.15
C ALA A 199 -4.43 -13.48 -22.33
N MET A 200 -4.29 -13.57 -21.01
CA MET A 200 -3.70 -12.48 -20.31
C MET A 200 -2.42 -12.28 -21.11
N ASP A 201 -2.58 -11.60 -22.21
CA ASP A 201 -1.51 -10.89 -22.87
C ASP A 201 -0.91 -10.16 -21.73
N ASN A 202 0.18 -10.72 -21.18
CA ASN A 202 0.96 -10.12 -20.16
C ASN A 202 1.53 -8.88 -20.82
N VAL A 203 0.66 -7.88 -20.94
CA VAL A 203 0.95 -6.61 -21.51
C VAL A 203 1.72 -5.89 -20.44
N VAL A 204 2.94 -5.51 -20.71
CA VAL A 204 3.78 -4.72 -19.82
C VAL A 204 3.82 -3.29 -20.33
N VAL A 205 3.71 -2.36 -19.41
CA VAL A 205 3.92 -0.93 -19.72
C VAL A 205 5.42 -0.74 -19.96
N VAL A 206 5.77 -0.27 -21.14
CA VAL A 206 7.16 -0.01 -21.55
C VAL A 206 7.27 1.46 -21.93
N GLY A 207 7.53 2.30 -20.95
CA GLY A 207 7.67 3.73 -21.18
C GLY A 207 6.40 4.35 -21.78
N TYR A 208 6.54 4.96 -22.96
CA TYR A 208 5.43 5.63 -23.66
C TYR A 208 4.56 4.66 -24.47
N GLY A 209 4.39 3.41 -24.02
CA GLY A 209 3.55 2.43 -24.72
C GLY A 209 3.35 1.16 -23.91
N VAL A 210 2.48 0.32 -24.45
CA VAL A 210 2.14 -0.97 -23.89
C VAL A 210 2.59 -2.04 -24.89
N GLN A 211 3.34 -3.04 -24.45
CA GLN A 211 3.83 -4.13 -25.31
C GLN A 211 3.48 -5.48 -24.69
N ASN A 212 3.31 -6.50 -25.52
CA ASN A 212 3.20 -7.86 -25.03
C ASN A 212 4.51 -8.29 -24.38
N LYS A 213 4.46 -8.93 -23.23
CA LYS A 213 5.64 -9.43 -22.51
C LYS A 213 6.54 -10.32 -23.39
N ARG A 214 5.97 -11.00 -24.37
CA ARG A 214 6.71 -11.82 -25.36
C ARG A 214 7.58 -10.98 -26.30
N ASP A 215 7.15 -9.75 -26.57
CA ASP A 215 7.80 -8.84 -27.52
C ASP A 215 8.84 -7.94 -26.85
N VAL A 216 8.95 -8.05 -25.52
CA VAL A 216 9.90 -7.28 -24.72
C VAL A 216 11.22 -8.03 -24.63
N THR A 217 12.25 -7.45 -25.25
CA THR A 217 13.62 -8.02 -25.27
C THR A 217 14.47 -7.61 -24.06
N THR A 218 13.94 -6.80 -23.17
CA THR A 218 14.64 -6.21 -22.02
C THR A 218 14.20 -6.83 -20.68
N ALA A 219 15.08 -6.82 -19.67
CA ALA A 219 14.76 -7.37 -18.34
C ALA A 219 13.80 -6.45 -17.58
N ILE A 220 12.52 -6.82 -17.55
CA ILE A 220 11.47 -6.17 -16.77
C ILE A 220 11.02 -7.11 -15.67
N SER A 221 10.91 -6.59 -14.44
CA SER A 221 10.21 -7.27 -13.34
C SER A 221 8.89 -6.57 -13.10
N SER A 222 7.82 -7.34 -12.93
CA SER A 222 6.47 -6.84 -12.71
C SER A 222 5.89 -7.47 -11.44
N ILE A 223 5.20 -6.66 -10.64
CA ILE A 223 4.37 -7.09 -9.50
C ILE A 223 2.96 -6.55 -9.76
N LYS A 224 1.94 -7.37 -9.55
CA LYS A 224 0.53 -6.99 -9.70
C LYS A 224 -0.13 -6.69 -8.36
N ALA A 225 -1.29 -6.03 -8.39
CA ALA A 225 -2.10 -5.70 -7.20
C ALA A 225 -2.35 -6.91 -6.28
N GLU A 226 -2.62 -8.08 -6.84
CA GLU A 226 -2.86 -9.32 -6.12
C GLU A 226 -1.67 -9.76 -5.26
N ASP A 227 -0.47 -9.50 -5.74
CA ASP A 227 0.78 -9.80 -5.04
C ASP A 227 0.98 -8.90 -3.80
N PHE A 228 0.51 -7.66 -3.85
CA PHE A 228 0.55 -6.73 -2.71
C PHE A 228 -0.52 -7.06 -1.67
N ALA A 229 -1.71 -7.46 -2.11
CA ALA A 229 -2.82 -7.81 -1.22
C ALA A 229 -2.51 -9.03 -0.34
N ALA A 230 -1.66 -9.95 -0.82
CA ALA A 230 -1.26 -11.15 -0.10
C ALA A 230 -0.22 -10.90 0.99
N MET A 231 0.37 -9.71 1.07
CA MET A 231 1.43 -9.40 2.05
C MET A 231 0.89 -8.59 3.23
N PRO A 232 1.13 -9.02 4.47
CA PRO A 232 0.68 -8.31 5.67
C PRO A 232 1.60 -7.11 6.01
N THR A 233 2.15 -6.42 5.01
CA THR A 233 3.00 -5.24 5.22
C THR A 233 2.16 -3.97 5.11
N ALA A 234 2.38 -3.06 6.06
CA ALA A 234 1.72 -1.76 6.04
C ALA A 234 2.23 -0.85 4.89
N ASP A 235 3.36 -1.21 4.30
CA ASP A 235 4.02 -0.47 3.22
C ASP A 235 4.29 -1.39 2.03
N PHE A 236 3.75 -1.06 0.87
CA PHE A 236 3.97 -1.85 -0.36
C PHE A 236 5.44 -1.85 -0.83
N ARG A 237 6.24 -0.89 -0.38
CA ARG A 237 7.68 -0.82 -0.68
C ARG A 237 8.42 -2.01 -0.08
N ASP A 238 8.01 -2.47 1.12
CA ASP A 238 8.56 -3.68 1.74
C ASP A 238 8.26 -4.94 0.90
N ALA A 239 7.10 -4.95 0.24
CA ALA A 239 6.71 -6.03 -0.67
C ALA A 239 7.62 -6.14 -1.91
N MET A 240 8.19 -5.03 -2.37
CA MET A 240 9.14 -5.03 -3.50
C MET A 240 10.45 -5.76 -3.16
N ALA A 241 10.93 -5.65 -1.90
CA ALA A 241 12.20 -6.22 -1.47
C ALA A 241 12.27 -7.74 -1.69
N ALA A 242 11.16 -8.44 -1.44
CA ALA A 242 11.10 -9.90 -1.49
C ALA A 242 10.80 -10.46 -2.90
N LYS A 243 10.21 -9.64 -3.81
CA LYS A 243 9.67 -10.14 -5.08
C LYS A 243 10.39 -9.65 -6.33
N MET A 244 11.31 -8.68 -6.22
CA MET A 244 11.99 -8.10 -7.38
C MET A 244 13.48 -8.37 -7.40
N PRO A 245 13.98 -9.39 -8.11
CA PRO A 245 15.43 -9.65 -8.23
C PRO A 245 16.17 -8.41 -8.75
N GLY A 246 17.27 -8.02 -8.09
CA GLY A 246 18.09 -6.85 -8.46
C GLY A 246 17.51 -5.50 -8.04
N VAL A 247 16.45 -5.48 -7.24
CA VAL A 247 15.93 -4.29 -6.54
C VAL A 247 16.25 -4.45 -5.06
N GLN A 248 17.03 -3.54 -4.53
CA GLN A 248 17.33 -3.46 -3.11
C GLN A 248 16.43 -2.41 -2.48
N VAL A 249 15.70 -2.80 -1.46
CA VAL A 249 14.84 -1.91 -0.67
C VAL A 249 15.41 -1.89 0.74
N LEU A 250 15.78 -0.72 1.21
CA LEU A 250 16.34 -0.49 2.53
C LEU A 250 15.39 0.43 3.30
N THR A 251 14.81 -0.08 4.36
CA THR A 251 14.08 0.74 5.32
C THR A 251 15.11 1.39 6.24
N LEU A 252 15.20 2.70 6.18
CA LEU A 252 16.15 3.49 6.95
C LEU A 252 15.50 3.91 8.27
N GLY A 253 15.94 3.30 9.37
CA GLY A 253 15.42 3.57 10.72
C GLY A 253 14.05 2.95 11.00
N GLY A 254 13.62 3.02 12.26
CA GLY A 254 12.32 2.53 12.74
C GLY A 254 11.23 3.62 12.79
N GLN A 255 11.39 4.71 12.05
CA GLN A 255 10.47 5.84 12.07
C GLN A 255 9.10 5.46 11.49
N PRO A 256 7.99 5.89 12.10
CA PRO A 256 6.65 5.49 11.64
C PRO A 256 6.27 6.06 10.27
N ASP A 257 6.92 7.14 9.78
CA ASP A 257 6.69 7.69 8.43
C ASP A 257 7.51 6.97 7.33
N GLY A 258 8.36 6.01 7.70
CA GLY A 258 9.05 5.05 6.84
C GLY A 258 9.88 5.68 5.71
N ASN A 259 11.10 6.10 5.98
CA ASN A 259 12.05 6.42 4.91
C ASN A 259 12.59 5.12 4.29
N VAL A 260 12.20 4.86 3.04
CA VAL A 260 12.66 3.71 2.27
C VAL A 260 13.54 4.18 1.13
N SER A 261 14.75 3.66 1.06
CA SER A 261 15.67 3.85 -0.07
C SER A 261 15.56 2.66 -1.01
N ILE A 262 15.31 2.93 -2.29
CA ILE A 262 15.23 1.89 -3.33
C ILE A 262 16.41 2.06 -4.27
N ARG A 263 17.12 0.98 -4.52
CA ARG A 263 18.25 0.93 -5.45
C ARG A 263 18.07 -0.20 -6.44
N ILE A 264 18.35 0.08 -7.72
CA ILE A 264 18.26 -0.89 -8.78
C ILE A 264 19.69 -1.19 -9.25
N ARG A 265 20.12 -2.47 -9.10
CA ARG A 265 21.46 -2.95 -9.47
C ARG A 265 22.64 -2.22 -8.78
N GLY A 266 22.39 -1.66 -7.59
CA GLY A 266 23.41 -1.06 -6.75
C GLY A 266 23.65 0.44 -6.97
N ILE A 267 24.81 0.93 -6.55
CA ILE A 267 25.22 2.34 -6.62
C ILE A 267 25.83 2.60 -8.00
N GLN A 268 25.34 3.58 -8.71
CA GLN A 268 25.80 3.95 -10.05
C GLN A 268 26.54 5.30 -10.08
N SER A 269 26.29 6.17 -9.11
CA SER A 269 26.92 7.48 -9.01
C SER A 269 27.60 7.66 -7.65
N ALA A 270 28.82 8.16 -7.66
CA ALA A 270 29.58 8.49 -6.44
C ALA A 270 29.18 9.85 -5.84
N THR A 271 28.70 10.78 -6.66
CA THR A 271 28.45 12.16 -6.24
C THR A 271 27.03 12.65 -6.48
N SER A 272 26.29 11.99 -7.36
CA SER A 272 24.88 12.29 -7.64
C SER A 272 23.96 11.28 -6.96
N GLY A 273 22.66 11.57 -6.87
CA GLY A 273 21.68 10.63 -6.31
C GLY A 273 21.66 9.28 -7.04
N ASN A 274 21.31 8.23 -6.32
CA ASN A 274 21.20 6.87 -6.84
C ASN A 274 19.74 6.35 -6.81
N ASP A 275 18.78 7.24 -6.61
CA ASP A 275 17.37 6.88 -6.60
C ASP A 275 16.87 6.65 -8.04
N PRO A 276 16.01 5.63 -8.26
CA PRO A 276 15.40 5.40 -9.55
C PRO A 276 14.42 6.53 -9.91
N LEU A 277 14.17 6.70 -11.20
CA LEU A 277 13.07 7.55 -11.67
C LEU A 277 11.75 6.83 -11.42
N TYR A 278 10.78 7.51 -10.85
CA TYR A 278 9.41 7.02 -10.70
C TYR A 278 8.52 7.62 -11.78
N VAL A 279 7.67 6.78 -12.39
CA VAL A 279 6.71 7.23 -13.39
C VAL A 279 5.34 6.73 -12.99
N ILE A 280 4.48 7.62 -12.54
CA ILE A 280 3.13 7.29 -12.04
C ILE A 280 2.11 7.70 -13.10
N ASP A 281 1.38 6.72 -13.65
CA ASP A 281 0.40 6.91 -14.74
C ASP A 281 0.95 7.71 -15.93
N GLY A 282 2.26 7.53 -16.22
CA GLY A 282 2.96 8.19 -17.31
C GLY A 282 3.54 9.57 -16.98
N VAL A 283 3.46 10.03 -15.74
CA VAL A 283 4.09 11.28 -15.27
C VAL A 283 5.39 10.96 -14.53
N PRO A 284 6.55 11.45 -15.00
CA PRO A 284 7.80 11.35 -14.26
C PRO A 284 7.71 12.13 -12.94
N CYS A 285 8.11 11.51 -11.85
CA CYS A 285 8.13 12.10 -10.50
C CYS A 285 9.32 11.60 -9.71
N ASP A 286 9.50 12.15 -8.52
CA ASP A 286 10.53 11.71 -7.58
C ASP A 286 10.00 10.75 -6.50
N ALA A 287 10.90 10.30 -5.61
CA ALA A 287 10.57 9.39 -4.52
C ALA A 287 9.48 9.94 -3.57
N ARG A 288 9.29 11.28 -3.49
CA ARG A 288 8.27 11.90 -2.63
C ARG A 288 6.85 11.57 -3.09
N ALA A 289 6.60 11.68 -4.40
CA ALA A 289 5.30 11.32 -4.98
C ALA A 289 5.00 9.82 -4.80
N PHE A 290 6.03 8.97 -4.99
CA PHE A 290 5.93 7.53 -4.78
C PHE A 290 5.62 7.15 -3.32
N SER A 291 6.23 7.83 -2.34
CA SER A 291 6.03 7.57 -0.91
C SER A 291 4.60 7.81 -0.43
N ASN A 292 3.81 8.57 -1.18
CA ASN A 292 2.44 8.93 -0.82
C ASN A 292 1.39 8.03 -1.48
N LEU A 293 1.80 7.06 -2.31
CA LEU A 293 0.88 6.10 -2.90
C LEU A 293 0.45 5.03 -1.88
N GLU A 294 -0.80 4.63 -1.97
CA GLU A 294 -1.33 3.49 -1.22
C GLU A 294 -1.30 2.21 -2.04
N SER A 295 -0.96 1.09 -1.38
CA SER A 295 -0.95 -0.23 -2.02
C SER A 295 -2.30 -0.60 -2.64
N SER A 296 -3.40 -0.20 -1.99
CA SER A 296 -4.76 -0.43 -2.45
C SER A 296 -5.10 0.27 -3.77
N ASP A 297 -4.37 1.35 -4.13
CA ASP A 297 -4.58 2.14 -5.35
C ASP A 297 -3.71 1.69 -6.52
N ILE A 298 -2.75 0.77 -6.30
CA ILE A 298 -1.81 0.30 -7.32
C ILE A 298 -2.42 -0.91 -8.05
N GLU A 299 -2.38 -0.87 -9.39
CA GLU A 299 -2.74 -1.98 -10.27
C GLU A 299 -1.52 -2.84 -10.59
N SER A 300 -0.42 -2.20 -11.02
CA SER A 300 0.84 -2.87 -11.32
C SER A 300 2.04 -1.97 -11.09
N LEU A 301 3.18 -2.61 -10.88
CA LEU A 301 4.47 -1.97 -10.74
C LEU A 301 5.49 -2.73 -11.58
N GLU A 302 6.10 -2.05 -12.54
CA GLU A 302 7.14 -2.58 -13.41
C GLU A 302 8.47 -1.86 -13.14
N VAL A 303 9.56 -2.63 -13.09
CA VAL A 303 10.92 -2.09 -12.92
C VAL A 303 11.74 -2.33 -14.17
N LEU A 304 12.16 -1.23 -14.80
CA LEU A 304 13.08 -1.22 -15.94
C LEU A 304 14.50 -1.17 -15.38
N LYS A 305 15.19 -2.33 -15.44
CA LYS A 305 16.52 -2.49 -14.83
C LYS A 305 17.65 -2.25 -15.82
N ASP A 306 17.40 -2.50 -17.11
CA ASP A 306 18.40 -2.38 -18.15
C ASP A 306 18.46 -1.00 -18.73
N ALA A 307 19.67 -0.54 -19.09
CA ALA A 307 19.87 0.75 -19.74
C ALA A 307 19.08 0.90 -21.03
N SER A 308 18.91 -0.17 -21.81
CA SER A 308 18.08 -0.16 -23.03
C SER A 308 16.60 0.09 -22.77
N ALA A 309 16.06 -0.48 -21.67
CA ALA A 309 14.68 -0.23 -21.27
C ALA A 309 14.49 1.16 -20.69
N ALA A 310 15.47 1.62 -19.89
CA ALA A 310 15.46 2.91 -19.23
C ALA A 310 15.82 4.08 -20.17
N ALA A 311 16.51 3.82 -21.30
CA ALA A 311 16.95 4.83 -22.28
C ALA A 311 15.80 5.71 -22.81
N ILE A 312 14.56 5.18 -22.79
CA ILE A 312 13.36 5.92 -23.19
C ILE A 312 13.09 7.14 -22.29
N TYR A 313 13.67 7.16 -21.07
CA TYR A 313 13.60 8.28 -20.11
C TYR A 313 14.90 9.11 -20.08
N GLY A 314 15.84 8.83 -21.02
CA GLY A 314 17.10 9.53 -21.14
C GLY A 314 17.99 9.39 -19.90
N SER A 315 18.77 10.43 -19.58
CA SER A 315 19.69 10.44 -18.43
C SER A 315 19.00 10.26 -17.08
N ARG A 316 17.72 10.60 -16.96
CA ARG A 316 16.94 10.41 -15.73
C ARG A 316 16.72 8.93 -15.40
N GLY A 317 16.75 8.06 -16.40
CA GLY A 317 16.61 6.60 -16.24
C GLY A 317 17.92 5.88 -15.91
N SER A 318 19.05 6.58 -15.71
CA SER A 318 20.36 5.96 -15.48
C SER A 318 20.38 5.00 -14.29
N CYS A 319 19.71 5.36 -13.18
CA CYS A 319 19.59 4.52 -11.97
C CYS A 319 18.40 3.52 -12.02
N GLY A 320 17.84 3.30 -13.22
CA GLY A 320 16.64 2.50 -13.45
C GLY A 320 15.35 3.30 -13.33
N VAL A 321 14.25 2.69 -13.76
CA VAL A 321 12.92 3.33 -13.75
C VAL A 321 11.90 2.40 -13.13
N ILE A 322 11.05 2.95 -12.27
CA ILE A 322 9.90 2.28 -11.66
C ILE A 322 8.64 2.87 -12.26
N LEU A 323 7.93 2.05 -13.04
CA LEU A 323 6.65 2.41 -13.63
C LEU A 323 5.54 1.95 -12.71
N ILE A 324 4.63 2.84 -12.38
CA ILE A 324 3.49 2.55 -11.52
C ILE A 324 2.21 2.85 -12.31
N THR A 325 1.38 1.82 -12.44
CA THR A 325 0.03 1.95 -12.98
C THR A 325 -0.95 1.88 -11.83
N THR A 326 -1.87 2.84 -11.76
CA THR A 326 -2.88 2.87 -10.71
C THR A 326 -4.20 2.31 -11.19
N LYS A 327 -5.00 1.81 -10.25
CA LYS A 327 -6.30 1.18 -10.52
C LYS A 327 -7.23 2.12 -11.27
N ARG A 328 -7.94 1.57 -12.26
CA ARG A 328 -8.95 2.24 -13.06
C ARG A 328 -10.30 1.55 -12.91
N GLY A 329 -11.34 2.20 -13.40
CA GLY A 329 -12.66 1.59 -13.37
C GLY A 329 -12.74 0.37 -14.29
N GLU A 330 -13.18 -0.76 -13.73
CA GLU A 330 -13.41 -2.02 -14.43
C GLU A 330 -14.79 -2.58 -14.11
N GLY A 331 -15.29 -3.49 -14.95
CA GLY A 331 -16.59 -4.12 -14.77
C GLY A 331 -17.78 -3.20 -15.05
N GLU A 332 -18.88 -3.75 -15.55
CA GLU A 332 -20.08 -2.98 -15.91
C GLU A 332 -20.91 -2.54 -14.70
N ARG A 333 -20.68 -3.15 -13.54
CA ARG A 333 -21.37 -2.80 -12.28
C ARG A 333 -20.42 -2.08 -11.34
N PRO A 334 -20.90 -1.07 -10.60
CA PRO A 334 -20.11 -0.46 -9.53
C PRO A 334 -19.72 -1.50 -8.48
N VAL A 335 -18.44 -1.51 -8.12
CA VAL A 335 -17.89 -2.34 -7.03
C VAL A 335 -17.41 -1.42 -5.94
N VAL A 336 -17.88 -1.65 -4.72
CA VAL A 336 -17.38 -0.99 -3.51
C VAL A 336 -16.47 -1.97 -2.80
N SER A 337 -15.26 -1.55 -2.49
CA SER A 337 -14.29 -2.35 -1.76
C SER A 337 -13.87 -1.63 -0.48
N TYR A 338 -13.75 -2.40 0.60
CA TYR A 338 -13.18 -1.94 1.86
C TYR A 338 -12.06 -2.89 2.26
N ASP A 339 -10.92 -2.32 2.60
CA ASP A 339 -9.77 -3.02 3.16
C ASP A 339 -9.41 -2.36 4.50
N GLY A 340 -9.44 -3.16 5.58
CA GLY A 340 -9.10 -2.72 6.93
C GLY A 340 -7.98 -3.58 7.50
N GLN A 341 -6.95 -2.94 8.03
CA GLN A 341 -5.83 -3.60 8.68
C GLN A 341 -5.58 -3.00 10.06
N PHE A 342 -5.39 -3.86 11.04
CA PHE A 342 -4.90 -3.51 12.37
C PHE A 342 -3.61 -4.28 12.63
N SER A 343 -2.59 -3.61 13.15
CA SER A 343 -1.28 -4.21 13.42
C SER A 343 -0.78 -3.81 14.79
N VAL A 344 -0.08 -4.73 15.43
CA VAL A 344 0.62 -4.52 16.69
C VAL A 344 2.11 -4.78 16.44
N SER A 345 2.96 -3.85 16.83
CA SER A 345 4.40 -3.91 16.63
C SER A 345 5.13 -3.72 17.95
N SER A 346 6.18 -4.48 18.17
CA SER A 346 7.07 -4.34 19.31
C SER A 346 8.51 -4.48 18.86
N VAL A 347 9.44 -3.98 19.65
CA VAL A 347 10.87 -4.18 19.42
C VAL A 347 11.18 -5.67 19.51
N SER A 348 11.77 -6.25 18.50
CA SER A 348 12.02 -7.69 18.43
C SER A 348 13.21 -8.14 19.27
N LYS A 349 14.18 -7.24 19.47
CA LYS A 349 15.40 -7.50 20.24
C LYS A 349 15.96 -6.19 20.77
N THR A 350 16.28 -6.18 22.05
CA THR A 350 17.06 -5.14 22.71
C THR A 350 18.53 -5.56 22.84
N ILE A 351 19.40 -4.61 23.14
CA ILE A 351 20.81 -4.88 23.46
C ILE A 351 20.87 -5.25 24.94
N ASP A 352 21.59 -6.32 25.26
CA ASP A 352 21.82 -6.73 26.63
C ASP A 352 22.81 -5.76 27.30
N MET A 353 22.30 -4.95 28.23
CA MET A 353 23.03 -3.90 28.92
C MET A 353 23.33 -4.33 30.35
N LEU A 354 24.35 -3.71 30.96
CA LEU A 354 24.68 -3.93 32.37
C LEU A 354 23.58 -3.41 33.26
N ASN A 355 23.19 -4.19 34.27
CA ASN A 355 22.37 -3.67 35.36
C ASN A 355 23.17 -2.73 36.27
N ALA A 356 22.52 -2.05 37.22
CA ALA A 356 23.16 -1.04 38.06
C ALA A 356 24.32 -1.59 38.89
N TYR A 357 24.21 -2.81 39.41
CA TYR A 357 25.30 -3.44 40.19
C TYR A 357 26.49 -3.82 39.27
N GLU A 358 26.25 -4.42 38.15
CA GLU A 358 27.29 -4.78 37.16
C GLU A 358 27.99 -3.53 36.63
N PHE A 359 27.22 -2.48 36.32
CA PHE A 359 27.77 -1.17 35.96
C PHE A 359 28.68 -0.62 37.06
N ALA A 360 28.22 -0.59 38.30
CA ALA A 360 29.01 -0.10 39.44
C ALA A 360 30.30 -0.88 39.62
N LYS A 361 30.26 -2.22 39.43
CA LYS A 361 31.43 -3.10 39.54
C LYS A 361 32.47 -2.78 38.47
N ILE A 362 32.05 -2.73 37.18
CA ILE A 362 32.94 -2.44 36.04
C ILE A 362 33.48 -1.01 36.15
N PHE A 363 32.63 -0.05 36.56
CA PHE A 363 33.04 1.33 36.78
C PHE A 363 34.17 1.43 37.82
N LYS A 364 34.01 0.73 38.97
CA LYS A 364 35.05 0.66 40.03
C LYS A 364 36.34 0.05 39.48
N GLU A 365 36.25 -1.11 38.83
CA GLU A 365 37.40 -1.80 38.26
C GLU A 365 38.17 -0.94 37.25
N ALA A 366 37.45 -0.17 36.41
CA ALA A 366 38.08 0.75 35.47
C ALA A 366 38.82 1.90 36.17
N ARG A 367 38.26 2.44 37.26
CA ARG A 367 38.90 3.51 38.05
C ARG A 367 40.13 3.04 38.80
N ASP A 368 40.03 1.89 39.42
CA ASP A 368 41.17 1.26 40.12
C ASP A 368 42.27 0.93 39.10
N GLY A 369 41.94 0.35 37.96
CA GLY A 369 42.89 0.05 36.92
C GLY A 369 43.58 1.27 36.34
N ALA A 370 42.82 2.38 36.08
CA ALA A 370 43.39 3.63 35.64
C ALA A 370 44.34 4.25 36.70
N TYR A 371 43.98 4.15 37.94
CA TYR A 371 44.83 4.62 39.07
C TYR A 371 46.15 3.86 39.11
N LEU A 372 46.12 2.55 39.21
CA LEU A 372 47.31 1.70 39.27
C LEU A 372 48.18 1.83 38.03
N PHE A 373 47.60 2.05 36.85
CA PHE A 373 48.34 2.28 35.59
C PHE A 373 49.09 3.60 35.59
N ASN A 374 48.44 4.68 36.04
CA ASN A 374 48.99 6.03 36.00
C ASN A 374 49.86 6.37 37.20
N VAL A 375 49.70 5.65 38.32
CA VAL A 375 50.43 5.89 39.59
C VAL A 375 51.14 4.58 40.03
N PRO A 376 52.36 4.34 39.54
CA PRO A 376 53.06 3.07 39.76
C PRO A 376 53.31 2.74 41.25
N THR A 377 53.28 3.77 42.13
CA THR A 377 53.47 3.63 43.59
C THR A 377 52.16 3.52 44.33
N GLY A 378 51.01 3.61 43.62
CA GLY A 378 49.68 3.58 44.21
C GLY A 378 49.26 2.16 44.61
N SER A 379 48.38 2.08 45.60
CA SER A 379 47.74 0.84 46.05
C SER A 379 46.24 0.89 45.79
N ILE A 380 45.61 -0.24 45.56
CA ILE A 380 44.16 -0.38 45.42
C ILE A 380 43.45 0.08 46.72
N ASP A 381 44.13 -0.02 47.85
CA ASP A 381 43.63 0.34 49.19
C ASP A 381 43.73 1.88 49.47
N ASP A 382 44.39 2.64 48.58
CA ASP A 382 44.47 4.10 48.76
C ASP A 382 43.09 4.72 48.71
N PRO A 383 42.75 5.62 49.66
CA PRO A 383 41.46 6.29 49.71
C PRO A 383 41.16 7.01 48.40
N TYR A 384 39.93 6.92 47.91
CA TYR A 384 39.53 7.51 46.60
C TYR A 384 39.71 9.02 46.57
N GLU A 385 39.46 9.71 47.68
CA GLU A 385 39.65 11.16 47.83
C GLU A 385 41.11 11.62 47.70
N ASP A 386 42.06 10.75 48.00
CA ASP A 386 43.51 11.06 47.94
C ASP A 386 44.12 10.79 46.58
N ARG A 387 43.39 10.13 45.68
CA ARG A 387 43.86 9.85 44.34
C ARG A 387 43.98 11.14 43.50
N PRO A 388 45.10 11.32 42.77
CA PRO A 388 45.47 12.61 42.18
C PRO A 388 44.50 13.14 41.12
N GLN A 389 43.88 12.26 40.37
CA GLN A 389 42.99 12.62 39.26
C GLN A 389 41.55 12.23 39.57
N THR A 390 40.59 13.04 39.15
CA THR A 390 39.16 12.74 39.34
C THR A 390 38.73 11.42 38.67
N TYR A 391 39.30 11.09 37.52
CA TYR A 391 39.01 9.80 36.81
C TYR A 391 39.71 8.59 37.45
N HIS A 392 40.49 8.77 38.53
CA HIS A 392 40.99 7.70 39.39
C HIS A 392 40.07 7.43 40.59
N ARG A 393 39.13 8.30 40.88
CA ARG A 393 38.27 8.27 42.05
C ARG A 393 36.99 7.48 41.74
N VAL A 394 36.55 6.68 42.67
CA VAL A 394 35.24 6.02 42.59
C VAL A 394 34.22 6.93 43.26
N ASP A 395 33.18 7.28 42.55
CA ASP A 395 32.08 8.08 43.03
C ASP A 395 31.39 7.42 44.22
N PRO A 396 31.04 8.15 45.30
CA PRO A 396 30.32 7.61 46.46
C PRO A 396 29.03 6.86 46.07
N LEU A 397 28.32 7.30 45.04
CA LEU A 397 27.15 6.62 44.50
C LEU A 397 27.49 5.18 44.08
N ILE A 398 28.55 4.98 43.35
CA ILE A 398 29.02 3.66 42.90
C ILE A 398 29.37 2.77 44.10
N THR A 399 30.02 3.33 45.10
CA THR A 399 30.35 2.60 46.34
C THR A 399 29.07 2.15 47.06
N ALA A 400 28.04 3.00 47.14
CA ALA A 400 26.74 2.66 47.71
C ALA A 400 26.09 1.47 46.98
N TYR A 401 26.08 1.46 45.68
CA TYR A 401 25.55 0.33 44.89
C TYR A 401 26.30 -1.00 45.13
N LEU A 402 27.61 -0.95 45.28
CA LEU A 402 28.42 -2.14 45.56
C LEU A 402 28.19 -2.67 47.00
N GLN A 403 27.74 -1.82 47.92
CA GLN A 403 27.41 -2.18 49.31
C GLN A 403 25.93 -2.54 49.50
N ASP A 404 25.07 -2.21 48.55
CA ASP A 404 23.65 -2.52 48.61
C ASP A 404 23.40 -4.03 48.55
N LYS A 405 23.04 -4.63 49.70
CA LYS A 405 22.67 -6.04 49.82
C LYS A 405 21.17 -6.26 49.66
N THR A 406 20.41 -5.18 49.58
CA THR A 406 18.92 -5.23 49.52
C THR A 406 18.38 -5.27 48.11
N GLY A 407 19.15 -4.77 47.14
CA GLY A 407 18.72 -4.63 45.75
C GLY A 407 17.55 -3.65 45.57
N THR A 408 17.46 -2.67 46.49
CA THR A 408 16.36 -1.67 46.50
C THR A 408 16.76 -0.35 45.85
N MET A 409 18.03 -0.20 45.48
CA MET A 409 18.49 0.97 44.75
C MET A 409 18.00 0.98 43.32
N THR A 410 18.00 2.15 42.71
CA THR A 410 17.55 2.34 41.30
C THR A 410 18.33 1.46 40.34
N ASP A 411 17.61 0.74 39.51
CA ASP A 411 18.16 -0.03 38.38
C ASP A 411 17.27 0.22 37.17
N THR A 412 17.65 1.17 36.33
CA THR A 412 16.82 1.65 35.23
C THR A 412 17.21 0.92 33.94
N ASP A 413 16.27 0.14 33.37
CA ASP A 413 16.35 -0.27 31.99
C ASP A 413 15.90 0.88 31.09
N TRP A 414 16.87 1.59 30.54
CA TRP A 414 16.62 2.74 29.67
C TRP A 414 15.99 2.35 28.34
N GLN A 415 16.20 1.12 27.85
CA GLN A 415 15.57 0.65 26.63
C GLN A 415 14.07 0.37 26.87
N ASP A 416 13.72 -0.25 27.99
CA ASP A 416 12.32 -0.44 28.39
C ASP A 416 11.60 0.91 28.63
N ALA A 417 12.31 1.89 29.17
CA ALA A 417 11.77 3.22 29.40
C ALA A 417 11.40 4.00 28.14
N ILE A 418 12.06 3.74 27.01
CA ILE A 418 11.80 4.43 25.71
C ILE A 418 10.99 3.61 24.72
N PHE A 419 10.94 2.28 24.88
CA PHE A 419 10.22 1.44 23.96
C PHE A 419 8.79 1.16 24.44
N ARG A 420 7.89 0.99 23.48
CA ARG A 420 6.50 0.60 23.72
C ARG A 420 6.00 -0.40 22.70
N THR A 421 4.93 -1.09 23.06
CA THR A 421 4.09 -1.76 22.06
C THR A 421 3.30 -0.71 21.28
N ALA A 422 3.47 -0.68 19.98
CA ALA A 422 2.90 0.30 19.07
C ALA A 422 1.74 -0.29 18.26
N TYR A 423 0.71 0.51 18.02
CA TYR A 423 -0.47 0.13 17.27
C TYR A 423 -0.52 0.86 15.93
N SER A 424 -1.03 0.17 14.92
CA SER A 424 -1.26 0.76 13.61
C SER A 424 -2.62 0.35 13.09
N THR A 425 -3.31 1.28 12.43
CA THR A 425 -4.55 1.00 11.73
C THR A 425 -4.56 1.62 10.35
N LYS A 426 -5.05 0.87 9.37
CA LYS A 426 -5.20 1.31 7.99
C LYS A 426 -6.62 1.00 7.52
N HIS A 427 -7.24 1.96 6.87
CA HIS A 427 -8.56 1.83 6.29
C HIS A 427 -8.56 2.39 4.88
N SER A 428 -8.93 1.55 3.92
CA SER A 428 -9.04 1.91 2.51
C SER A 428 -10.45 1.60 2.02
N VAL A 429 -11.10 2.59 1.44
CA VAL A 429 -12.43 2.44 0.82
C VAL A 429 -12.32 2.87 -0.62
N SER A 430 -12.84 2.07 -1.55
CA SER A 430 -12.85 2.46 -2.95
C SER A 430 -14.16 2.09 -3.64
N VAL A 431 -14.49 2.87 -4.66
CA VAL A 431 -15.59 2.62 -5.59
C VAL A 431 -15.06 2.65 -6.99
N SER A 432 -15.29 1.59 -7.76
CA SER A 432 -14.87 1.49 -9.14
C SER A 432 -16.00 0.96 -10.02
N GLY A 433 -15.97 1.34 -11.30
CA GLY A 433 -16.93 0.85 -12.28
C GLY A 433 -16.64 1.39 -13.66
N ARG A 434 -17.22 0.76 -14.69
CA ARG A 434 -17.06 1.16 -16.09
C ARG A 434 -18.38 1.04 -16.82
N THR A 435 -18.79 2.10 -17.46
CA THR A 435 -19.85 2.08 -18.48
C THR A 435 -19.23 1.85 -19.86
N LYS A 436 -20.03 1.76 -20.91
CA LYS A 436 -19.52 1.66 -22.31
C LYS A 436 -18.61 2.83 -22.71
N THR A 437 -18.72 3.98 -22.07
CA THR A 437 -18.02 5.21 -22.46
C THR A 437 -17.14 5.82 -21.36
N LEU A 438 -17.37 5.49 -20.10
CA LEU A 438 -16.68 6.10 -18.96
C LEU A 438 -16.30 5.04 -17.93
N GLY A 439 -15.04 5.01 -17.52
CA GLY A 439 -14.53 4.28 -16.38
C GLY A 439 -14.19 5.24 -15.24
N TYR A 440 -14.39 4.82 -14.00
CA TYR A 440 -14.02 5.59 -12.81
C TYR A 440 -13.52 4.69 -11.69
N TYR A 441 -12.54 5.19 -10.97
CA TYR A 441 -12.04 4.66 -9.70
C TYR A 441 -11.90 5.83 -8.73
N ILE A 442 -12.49 5.72 -7.54
CA ILE A 442 -12.37 6.70 -6.47
C ILE A 442 -12.01 5.93 -5.21
N GLY A 443 -10.87 6.24 -4.63
CA GLY A 443 -10.35 5.65 -3.41
C GLY A 443 -10.11 6.70 -2.33
N ALA A 444 -10.34 6.34 -1.07
CA ALA A 444 -10.01 7.13 0.11
C ALA A 444 -9.30 6.25 1.12
N ASN A 445 -8.16 6.71 1.64
CA ASN A 445 -7.33 5.94 2.54
C ASN A 445 -6.97 6.75 3.78
N TYR A 446 -6.99 6.08 4.91
CA TYR A 446 -6.52 6.57 6.21
C TYR A 446 -5.48 5.59 6.76
N LEU A 447 -4.36 6.11 7.24
CA LEU A 447 -3.32 5.36 7.92
C LEU A 447 -2.92 6.11 9.19
N TYR A 448 -3.00 5.42 10.32
CA TYR A 448 -2.38 5.84 11.58
C TYR A 448 -1.37 4.77 12.02
N ARG A 449 -0.19 5.19 12.41
CA ARG A 449 0.89 4.31 12.87
C ARG A 449 1.62 4.94 14.05
N GLU A 450 1.63 4.26 15.17
CA GLU A 450 2.54 4.57 16.26
C GLU A 450 3.94 4.02 15.98
N GLY A 451 4.95 4.72 16.44
CA GLY A 451 6.31 4.17 16.51
C GLY A 451 6.54 3.42 17.81
N THR A 452 7.49 2.48 17.78
CA THR A 452 7.92 1.72 18.98
C THR A 452 8.70 2.55 19.99
N ILE A 453 9.14 3.76 19.61
CA ILE A 453 9.68 4.75 20.56
C ILE A 453 8.52 5.62 21.03
N ILE A 454 8.42 5.86 22.34
CA ILE A 454 7.41 6.73 22.95
C ILE A 454 7.40 8.11 22.28
N GLY A 455 6.22 8.75 22.17
CA GLY A 455 6.07 10.09 21.57
C GLY A 455 6.05 10.10 20.03
N SER A 456 6.44 9.02 19.34
CA SER A 456 6.45 8.99 17.87
C SER A 456 5.17 8.45 17.27
N ASP A 457 4.62 9.13 16.28
CA ASP A 457 3.47 8.67 15.49
C ASP A 457 3.43 9.28 14.09
N PHE A 458 2.63 8.68 13.23
CA PHE A 458 2.40 9.10 11.85
C PHE A 458 0.93 8.94 11.49
N GLU A 459 0.36 9.96 10.86
CA GLU A 459 -1.01 9.97 10.36
C GLU A 459 -1.04 10.42 8.90
N ARG A 460 -1.81 9.72 8.05
CA ARG A 460 -1.97 10.10 6.65
C ARG A 460 -3.41 9.92 6.17
N TYR A 461 -3.88 10.91 5.43
CA TYR A 461 -5.11 10.90 4.66
C TYR A 461 -4.75 11.03 3.19
N SER A 462 -5.31 10.17 2.34
CA SER A 462 -5.14 10.28 0.89
C SER A 462 -6.42 9.98 0.15
N LEU A 463 -6.58 10.62 -1.00
CA LEU A 463 -7.65 10.40 -1.95
C LEU A 463 -7.05 10.08 -3.31
N ARG A 464 -7.74 9.28 -4.09
CA ARG A 464 -7.43 9.05 -5.50
C ARG A 464 -8.71 9.07 -6.32
N ALA A 465 -8.67 9.77 -7.45
CA ALA A 465 -9.73 9.77 -8.43
C ALA A 465 -9.13 9.56 -9.82
N ASN A 466 -9.47 8.46 -10.47
CA ASN A 466 -9.11 8.16 -11.84
C ASN A 466 -10.39 8.05 -12.66
N ILE A 467 -10.51 8.89 -13.67
CA ILE A 467 -11.66 8.93 -14.59
C ILE A 467 -11.10 8.83 -16.00
N ASP A 468 -11.55 7.88 -16.78
CA ASP A 468 -11.17 7.72 -18.17
C ASP A 468 -12.40 7.47 -19.05
N GLY A 469 -12.35 7.98 -20.27
CA GLY A 469 -13.44 7.86 -21.20
C GLY A 469 -12.97 7.58 -22.64
N LYS A 470 -13.87 6.93 -23.40
CA LYS A 470 -13.67 6.68 -24.83
C LYS A 470 -14.96 6.98 -25.58
N ARG A 471 -14.85 7.79 -26.64
CA ARG A 471 -15.93 8.05 -27.59
C ARG A 471 -15.41 7.96 -29.03
N ASN A 472 -15.77 6.92 -29.72
CA ASN A 472 -15.23 6.59 -31.06
C ASN A 472 -13.70 6.50 -31.04
N ARG A 473 -13.01 7.43 -31.72
CA ARG A 473 -11.54 7.50 -31.85
C ARG A 473 -10.90 8.40 -30.77
N LEU A 474 -11.69 9.08 -29.97
CA LEU A 474 -11.24 9.98 -28.90
C LEU A 474 -11.19 9.20 -27.59
N LYS A 475 -10.03 9.27 -26.89
CA LYS A 475 -9.88 8.82 -25.53
C LYS A 475 -9.42 10.00 -24.66
N TYR A 476 -9.83 10.04 -23.43
CA TYR A 476 -9.44 11.08 -22.47
C TYR A 476 -9.43 10.51 -21.07
N GLY A 477 -8.67 11.14 -20.19
CA GLY A 477 -8.66 10.75 -18.79
C GLY A 477 -8.02 11.79 -17.90
N VAL A 478 -8.38 11.71 -16.62
CA VAL A 478 -7.86 12.54 -15.53
C VAL A 478 -7.52 11.62 -14.36
N SER A 479 -6.37 11.86 -13.76
CA SER A 479 -5.94 11.24 -12.52
C SER A 479 -5.61 12.35 -11.51
N PHE A 480 -6.12 12.24 -10.28
CA PHE A 480 -5.90 13.23 -9.23
C PHE A 480 -5.72 12.53 -7.88
N SER A 481 -4.63 12.83 -7.18
CA SER A 481 -4.24 12.17 -5.94
C SER A 481 -3.67 13.17 -4.93
N PRO A 482 -4.51 13.83 -4.12
CA PRO A 482 -4.06 14.61 -2.99
C PRO A 482 -3.80 13.73 -1.76
N SER A 483 -2.80 14.09 -0.97
CA SER A 483 -2.55 13.50 0.33
C SER A 483 -2.08 14.54 1.34
N TYR A 484 -2.40 14.31 2.60
CA TYR A 484 -1.91 15.06 3.76
C TYR A 484 -1.37 14.06 4.78
N SER A 485 -0.19 14.34 5.32
CA SER A 485 0.34 13.56 6.44
C SER A 485 0.94 14.45 7.52
N LYS A 486 0.90 13.94 8.75
CA LYS A 486 1.51 14.53 9.93
C LYS A 486 2.37 13.47 10.62
N THR A 487 3.57 13.84 11.04
CA THR A 487 4.48 13.00 11.83
C THR A 487 4.86 13.76 13.11
N ASN A 488 4.70 13.13 14.24
CA ASN A 488 5.42 13.50 15.45
C ASN A 488 6.74 12.72 15.40
N TYR A 489 7.81 13.43 15.04
CA TYR A 489 9.10 12.81 14.75
C TYR A 489 9.97 12.80 16.00
N ILE A 490 10.57 11.65 16.31
CA ILE A 490 11.56 11.50 17.37
C ILE A 490 12.92 11.23 16.70
N SER A 491 13.93 11.99 17.12
CA SER A 491 15.30 11.76 16.66
C SER A 491 15.83 10.48 17.32
N SER A 492 15.97 9.40 16.54
CA SER A 492 16.38 8.10 17.05
C SER A 492 17.88 7.85 16.96
N ASP A 493 18.55 8.41 15.96
CA ASP A 493 19.83 7.93 15.41
C ASP A 493 20.85 9.02 15.07
N THR A 494 20.76 10.20 15.67
CA THR A 494 21.77 11.24 15.44
C THR A 494 23.13 10.82 16.01
N GLN A 495 24.19 11.00 15.19
CA GLN A 495 25.56 10.73 15.59
C GLN A 495 25.96 11.59 16.77
N TYR A 496 26.60 10.98 17.77
CA TYR A 496 27.31 11.62 18.88
C TYR A 496 26.69 12.91 19.46
N GLY A 497 25.82 12.73 20.46
CA GLY A 497 25.48 13.80 21.39
C GLY A 497 24.39 14.79 20.97
N ASP A 498 23.77 14.63 19.81
CA ASP A 498 22.64 15.45 19.39
C ASP A 498 21.33 14.67 19.51
N ASP A 499 20.56 14.86 20.58
CA ASP A 499 19.15 14.51 20.72
C ASP A 499 18.70 13.08 20.28
N GLY A 500 19.64 12.14 20.12
CA GLY A 500 19.34 10.76 19.70
C GLY A 500 18.82 9.93 20.85
N VAL A 501 17.54 9.61 20.88
CA VAL A 501 16.87 8.88 21.97
C VAL A 501 17.47 7.50 22.20
N ILE A 502 17.71 6.71 21.15
CA ILE A 502 18.31 5.37 21.26
C ILE A 502 19.77 5.46 21.73
N ALA A 503 20.56 6.36 21.14
CA ALA A 503 21.95 6.54 21.54
C ALA A 503 22.05 6.97 23.02
N SER A 504 21.19 7.89 23.47
CA SER A 504 21.13 8.30 24.86
C SER A 504 20.73 7.15 25.79
N ALA A 505 19.75 6.32 25.41
CA ALA A 505 19.33 5.17 26.21
C ALA A 505 20.43 4.11 26.36
N LEU A 506 21.24 3.88 25.31
CA LEU A 506 22.36 2.94 25.38
C LEU A 506 23.57 3.46 26.16
N MET A 507 23.68 4.79 26.32
CA MET A 507 24.80 5.39 27.05
C MET A 507 24.41 5.79 28.48
N ALA A 508 23.14 5.89 28.80
CA ALA A 508 22.66 6.32 30.11
C ALA A 508 22.99 5.29 31.19
N PRO A 509 23.65 5.72 32.29
CA PRO A 509 23.97 4.81 33.40
C PRO A 509 22.70 4.31 34.10
N PRO A 510 22.58 3.01 34.39
CA PRO A 510 21.38 2.42 35.00
C PRO A 510 21.17 2.83 36.47
N VAL A 511 22.17 3.44 37.09
CA VAL A 511 22.13 3.92 38.47
C VAL A 511 21.31 5.19 38.67
N PHE A 512 20.77 5.79 37.61
CA PHE A 512 19.93 6.99 37.67
C PHE A 512 18.48 6.68 37.33
N PRO A 513 17.51 7.25 38.07
CA PRO A 513 16.08 7.12 37.69
C PRO A 513 15.72 8.04 36.53
N VAL A 514 14.62 7.72 35.82
CA VAL A 514 14.05 8.59 34.77
C VAL A 514 13.60 9.93 35.36
N TYR A 515 12.95 9.88 36.52
CA TYR A 515 12.38 11.06 37.21
C TYR A 515 12.95 11.21 38.61
N ASN A 516 13.10 12.44 39.05
CA ASN A 516 13.36 12.80 40.42
C ASN A 516 12.12 12.55 41.30
N THR A 517 12.27 12.62 42.62
CA THR A 517 11.17 12.43 43.59
C THR A 517 10.06 13.47 43.48
N ASP A 518 10.34 14.62 42.90
CA ASP A 518 9.39 15.72 42.64
C ASP A 518 8.67 15.57 41.27
N GLY A 519 9.00 14.53 40.51
CA GLY A 519 8.44 14.27 39.18
C GLY A 519 9.13 14.98 38.00
N SER A 520 10.17 15.79 38.28
CA SER A 520 11.01 16.37 37.22
C SER A 520 11.93 15.32 36.59
N TYR A 521 12.40 15.54 35.36
CA TYR A 521 13.37 14.65 34.73
C TYR A 521 14.72 14.70 35.45
N ASN A 522 15.35 13.54 35.62
CA ASN A 522 16.66 13.46 36.22
C ASN A 522 17.75 13.82 35.20
N TRP A 523 18.61 14.76 35.53
CA TRP A 523 19.74 15.22 34.73
C TRP A 523 21.10 14.94 35.40
N ASP A 524 21.12 14.32 36.59
CA ASP A 524 22.34 14.10 37.36
C ASP A 524 23.34 13.17 36.67
N MET A 525 22.84 12.28 35.80
CA MET A 525 23.68 11.38 35.00
C MET A 525 24.76 12.13 34.20
N ASN A 526 24.42 13.28 33.73
CA ASN A 526 25.35 14.11 32.97
C ASN A 526 26.48 14.64 33.90
N GLY A 527 26.13 15.16 35.09
CA GLY A 527 27.10 15.57 36.07
C GLY A 527 28.05 14.45 36.44
N PHE A 528 27.48 13.29 36.71
CA PHE A 528 28.24 12.06 37.02
C PHE A 528 29.23 11.70 35.90
N LEU A 529 28.78 11.58 34.64
CA LEU A 529 29.62 11.20 33.52
C LEU A 529 30.73 12.22 33.27
N ARG A 530 30.45 13.49 33.41
CA ARG A 530 31.37 14.59 33.16
C ARG A 530 32.48 14.70 34.21
N VAL A 531 32.12 14.63 35.50
CA VAL A 531 33.10 14.65 36.60
C VAL A 531 33.99 13.43 36.54
N ASN A 532 33.44 12.31 36.09
CA ASN A 532 34.11 11.04 36.05
C ASN A 532 34.78 10.72 34.71
N SER A 533 34.73 11.57 33.70
CA SER A 533 35.41 11.39 32.41
C SER A 533 36.77 12.07 32.37
N TRP A 534 37.75 11.40 31.73
CA TRP A 534 39.06 12.02 31.41
C TRP A 534 38.96 13.04 30.27
N ASP A 535 37.90 12.90 29.46
CA ASP A 535 37.59 13.82 28.35
C ASP A 535 36.26 14.52 28.63
N THR A 536 36.33 15.82 28.91
CA THR A 536 35.18 16.64 29.29
C THR A 536 34.27 17.02 28.13
N GLN A 537 34.56 16.55 26.90
CA GLN A 537 33.83 16.97 25.71
C GLN A 537 32.96 15.88 25.04
N THR A 538 33.13 14.60 25.39
CA THR A 538 32.57 13.53 24.55
C THR A 538 31.48 12.65 25.19
N ASN A 539 31.19 12.80 26.50
CA ASN A 539 30.29 11.85 27.19
C ASN A 539 29.06 12.54 27.80
N GLU A 540 28.43 13.42 27.07
CA GLU A 540 27.16 13.99 27.52
C GLU A 540 26.00 13.10 27.10
N VAL A 541 25.26 12.59 28.08
CA VAL A 541 24.06 11.77 27.87
C VAL A 541 22.87 12.53 28.45
N LEU A 542 21.89 12.78 27.63
CA LEU A 542 20.64 13.39 28.03
C LEU A 542 19.62 12.31 28.39
N ASN A 543 18.68 12.65 29.27
CA ASN A 543 17.59 11.77 29.64
C ASN A 543 16.77 11.39 28.41
N PRO A 544 16.81 10.13 27.94
CA PRO A 544 16.20 9.75 26.67
C PRO A 544 14.68 9.86 26.66
N VAL A 545 14.04 9.70 27.81
CA VAL A 545 12.58 9.87 27.95
C VAL A 545 12.18 11.33 27.77
N ALA A 546 12.97 12.25 28.36
CA ALA A 546 12.75 13.69 28.16
C ALA A 546 12.97 14.11 26.71
N LEU A 547 14.00 13.57 26.05
CA LEU A 547 14.22 13.83 24.62
C LEU A 547 13.05 13.36 23.75
N ALA A 548 12.45 12.23 24.09
CA ALA A 548 11.34 11.67 23.34
C ALA A 548 10.01 12.40 23.56
N LEU A 549 9.78 12.97 24.77
CA LEU A 549 8.46 13.49 25.13
C LEU A 549 8.38 15.03 25.14
N GLU A 550 9.50 15.72 25.32
CA GLU A 550 9.51 17.16 25.52
C GLU A 550 9.97 17.97 24.29
N ILE A 551 10.69 17.35 23.37
CA ILE A 551 11.07 17.99 22.12
C ILE A 551 9.93 17.85 21.12
N ASP A 552 9.38 18.98 20.69
CA ASP A 552 8.41 18.99 19.58
C ASP A 552 9.14 18.96 18.24
N ASP A 553 8.93 17.96 17.40
CA ASP A 553 9.34 17.94 16.00
C ASP A 553 8.16 17.48 15.13
N VAL A 554 7.24 18.40 14.89
CA VAL A 554 6.04 18.14 14.12
C VAL A 554 6.30 18.43 12.65
N ARG A 555 6.09 17.42 11.79
CA ARG A 555 6.32 17.48 10.36
C ARG A 555 5.01 17.25 9.61
N GLU A 556 4.61 18.22 8.81
CA GLU A 556 3.40 18.16 8.00
C GLU A 556 3.76 18.16 6.52
N LYS A 557 3.15 17.26 5.75
CA LYS A 557 3.39 17.13 4.31
C LYS A 557 2.05 17.19 3.56
N ILE A 558 2.01 17.96 2.49
CA ILE A 558 0.93 17.93 1.51
C ILE A 558 1.56 17.52 0.19
N ASN A 559 0.97 16.52 -0.47
CA ASN A 559 1.34 16.14 -1.81
C ASN A 559 0.10 16.12 -2.70
N ILE A 560 0.19 16.67 -3.91
CA ILE A 560 -0.88 16.67 -4.90
C ILE A 560 -0.27 16.26 -6.23
N LEU A 561 -0.56 15.02 -6.65
CA LEU A 561 -0.19 14.51 -7.96
C LEU A 561 -1.42 14.50 -8.85
N GLY A 562 -1.30 15.02 -10.07
CA GLY A 562 -2.38 14.99 -11.04
C GLY A 562 -1.90 14.94 -12.48
N ASN A 563 -2.69 14.31 -13.33
CA ASN A 563 -2.49 14.36 -14.77
C ASN A 563 -3.81 14.34 -15.53
N ALA A 564 -3.77 14.83 -16.74
CA ALA A 564 -4.86 14.73 -17.71
C ALA A 564 -4.29 14.39 -19.09
N TYR A 565 -4.99 13.55 -19.83
CA TYR A 565 -4.62 13.24 -21.20
C TYR A 565 -5.81 13.27 -22.14
N VAL A 566 -5.52 13.56 -23.39
CA VAL A 566 -6.42 13.41 -24.54
C VAL A 566 -5.67 12.71 -25.65
N SER A 567 -6.27 11.69 -26.25
CA SER A 567 -5.70 11.04 -27.43
C SER A 567 -6.74 10.86 -28.52
N TYR A 568 -6.27 10.92 -29.77
CA TYR A 568 -7.10 10.77 -30.95
C TYR A 568 -6.43 9.84 -31.98
N GLU A 569 -7.15 8.81 -32.39
CA GLU A 569 -6.72 7.89 -33.43
C GLU A 569 -7.15 8.42 -34.82
N PHE A 570 -6.22 9.01 -35.58
CA PHE A 570 -6.49 9.59 -36.90
C PHE A 570 -6.90 8.51 -37.92
N ILE A 571 -6.11 7.46 -38.00
CA ILE A 571 -6.35 6.27 -38.77
C ILE A 571 -5.98 5.06 -37.90
N LYS A 572 -6.48 3.86 -38.28
CA LYS A 572 -6.21 2.63 -37.51
C LYS A 572 -4.71 2.44 -37.27
N GLY A 573 -4.31 2.52 -36.03
CA GLY A 573 -2.94 2.34 -35.56
C GLY A 573 -2.11 3.62 -35.49
N LEU A 574 -2.57 4.79 -35.96
CA LEU A 574 -1.89 6.08 -35.79
C LEU A 574 -2.65 6.94 -34.77
N GLU A 575 -2.08 7.08 -33.57
CA GLU A 575 -2.67 7.80 -32.45
C GLU A 575 -1.76 8.96 -32.01
N TYR A 576 -2.34 10.12 -31.84
CA TYR A 576 -1.69 11.24 -31.15
C TYR A 576 -2.26 11.33 -29.74
N LYS A 577 -1.36 11.50 -28.74
CA LYS A 577 -1.71 11.67 -27.34
C LYS A 577 -1.02 12.90 -26.78
N PHE A 578 -1.79 13.80 -26.20
CA PHE A 578 -1.32 14.91 -25.39
C PHE A 578 -1.53 14.55 -23.91
N THR A 579 -0.50 14.76 -23.09
CA THR A 579 -0.58 14.57 -21.64
C THR A 579 -0.01 15.82 -20.94
N ALA A 580 -0.74 16.31 -19.94
CA ALA A 580 -0.26 17.32 -19.01
C ALA A 580 -0.31 16.73 -17.60
N GLY A 581 0.80 16.81 -16.87
CA GLY A 581 0.92 16.30 -15.51
C GLY A 581 1.58 17.32 -14.59
N GLY A 582 1.36 17.17 -13.31
CA GLY A 582 2.03 18.00 -12.31
C GLY A 582 2.03 17.35 -10.93
N ASP A 583 3.04 17.73 -10.16
CA ASP A 583 3.26 17.31 -8.78
C ASP A 583 3.57 18.54 -7.93
N TYR A 584 2.78 18.74 -6.88
CA TYR A 584 2.99 19.76 -5.87
C TYR A 584 3.26 19.11 -4.53
N TYR A 585 4.35 19.51 -3.89
CA TYR A 585 4.72 19.05 -2.57
C TYR A 585 5.00 20.24 -1.67
N SER A 586 4.44 20.22 -0.46
CA SER A 586 4.71 21.18 0.60
C SER A 586 5.06 20.43 1.88
N TYR A 587 6.16 20.83 2.49
CA TYR A 587 6.65 20.28 3.74
C TYR A 587 6.85 21.42 4.73
N ILE A 588 6.29 21.25 5.94
CA ILE A 588 6.46 22.18 7.05
C ILE A 588 6.96 21.37 8.25
N ARG A 589 8.06 21.80 8.83
CA ARG A 589 8.57 21.30 10.10
C ARG A 589 8.49 22.40 11.13
N ASN A 590 7.86 22.12 12.26
CA ASN A 590 7.85 22.94 13.45
C ASN A 590 8.63 22.19 14.53
N TYR A 591 9.79 22.73 14.88
CA TYR A 591 10.67 22.16 15.89
C TYR A 591 10.75 23.11 17.08
N TYR A 592 10.70 22.53 18.29
CA TYR A 592 10.90 23.27 19.54
C TYR A 592 11.65 22.41 20.55
N ARG A 593 12.74 22.97 21.09
CA ARG A 593 13.48 22.40 22.21
C ARG A 593 13.32 23.31 23.43
N PRO A 594 12.76 22.80 24.54
CA PRO A 594 12.59 23.58 25.77
C PRO A 594 13.91 23.97 26.41
N SER A 595 13.86 25.03 27.21
CA SER A 595 15.03 25.56 27.93
C SER A 595 15.57 24.65 29.04
N TYR A 596 14.73 23.78 29.59
CA TYR A 596 15.11 22.82 30.64
C TYR A 596 15.77 21.54 30.10
N ILE A 597 15.85 21.36 28.78
CA ILE A 597 16.67 20.31 28.19
C ILE A 597 18.08 20.88 27.98
N PRO A 598 19.10 20.37 28.69
CA PRO A 598 20.46 20.90 28.60
C PRO A 598 21.00 20.84 27.15
N LEU A 599 21.78 21.84 26.76
CA LEU A 599 22.56 21.80 25.53
C LEU A 599 23.92 21.15 25.79
N ARG A 600 24.43 20.43 24.81
CA ARG A 600 25.77 19.86 24.85
C ARG A 600 26.83 20.97 25.08
N GLY A 601 27.82 20.71 25.94
CA GLY A 601 28.90 21.64 26.26
C GLY A 601 28.60 22.67 27.36
N HIS A 602 27.38 22.71 27.90
CA HIS A 602 27.07 23.57 29.03
C HIS A 602 27.62 23.01 30.33
N LYS A 603 28.32 23.88 31.08
CA LYS A 603 29.14 23.51 32.21
C LYS A 603 28.35 23.14 33.49
N TYR A 604 27.10 23.55 33.60
CA TYR A 604 26.25 23.34 34.75
C TYR A 604 24.80 23.04 34.34
N TYR A 605 24.16 22.13 35.08
CA TYR A 605 22.75 21.72 34.86
C TYR A 605 21.75 22.75 35.38
N ASP A 606 22.21 23.63 36.26
CA ASP A 606 21.41 24.74 36.78
C ASP A 606 21.24 25.87 35.78
N ASP A 607 22.02 25.87 34.71
CA ASP A 607 21.86 26.84 33.65
C ASP A 607 20.82 26.36 32.62
N LEU A 608 19.60 26.89 32.75
CA LEU A 608 18.59 26.74 31.70
C LEU A 608 19.16 27.21 30.36
N SER A 609 19.12 26.34 29.36
CA SER A 609 19.54 26.72 28.01
C SER A 609 18.51 27.64 27.36
N ALA A 610 18.92 28.45 26.40
CA ALA A 610 17.96 29.21 25.63
C ALA A 610 17.07 28.24 24.82
N PRO A 611 15.71 28.33 24.89
CA PRO A 611 14.85 27.48 24.10
C PRO A 611 15.03 27.76 22.62
N LYS A 612 15.12 26.71 21.80
CA LYS A 612 15.32 26.81 20.35
C LYS A 612 14.02 26.48 19.64
N ALA A 613 13.56 27.39 18.79
CA ALA A 613 12.45 27.16 17.90
C ALA A 613 12.91 27.22 16.45
N GLN A 614 12.45 26.31 15.61
CA GLN A 614 12.78 26.28 14.20
C GLN A 614 11.52 26.02 13.37
N ASN A 615 11.36 26.79 12.31
CA ASN A 615 10.34 26.56 11.30
C ASN A 615 11.00 26.38 9.94
N ASN A 616 10.82 25.21 9.34
CA ASN A 616 11.26 24.91 8.00
C ASN A 616 10.06 24.81 7.08
N MET A 617 10.16 25.42 5.90
CA MET A 617 9.13 25.33 4.87
C MET A 617 9.80 25.01 3.54
N ASN A 618 9.45 23.88 2.95
CA ASN A 618 9.93 23.47 1.63
C ASN A 618 8.73 23.32 0.71
N SER A 619 8.77 23.96 -0.44
CA SER A 619 7.77 23.76 -1.49
C SER A 619 8.45 23.33 -2.79
N TYR A 620 7.81 22.41 -3.46
CA TYR A 620 8.24 21.84 -4.71
C TYR A 620 7.07 21.85 -5.67
N PHE A 621 7.28 22.35 -6.87
CA PHE A 621 6.28 22.33 -7.92
C PHE A 621 6.94 21.87 -9.22
N HIS A 622 6.42 20.79 -9.76
CA HIS A 622 6.85 20.20 -11.02
C HIS A 622 5.65 20.10 -11.96
N TRP A 623 5.85 20.41 -13.23
CA TRP A 623 4.88 20.12 -14.27
C TRP A 623 5.59 19.55 -15.51
N THR A 624 4.88 18.68 -16.21
CA THR A 624 5.31 18.08 -17.46
C THR A 624 4.20 18.17 -18.51
N ILE A 625 4.60 18.39 -19.75
CA ILE A 625 3.75 18.33 -20.95
C ILE A 625 4.39 17.39 -21.93
N SER A 626 3.66 16.38 -22.36
CA SER A 626 4.12 15.37 -23.32
C SER A 626 3.22 15.32 -24.55
N ASN A 627 3.83 15.33 -25.74
CA ASN A 627 3.19 15.17 -27.02
C ASN A 627 3.71 13.88 -27.63
N GLN A 628 2.88 12.90 -27.85
CA GLN A 628 3.22 11.57 -28.33
C GLN A 628 2.47 11.26 -29.63
N LEU A 629 3.22 10.85 -30.66
CA LEU A 629 2.67 10.28 -31.88
C LEU A 629 3.08 8.80 -31.94
N SER A 630 2.11 7.92 -31.96
CA SER A 630 2.32 6.46 -31.96
C SER A 630 1.76 5.84 -33.22
N PHE A 631 2.50 4.92 -33.81
CA PHE A 631 2.04 4.07 -34.91
C PHE A 631 2.22 2.61 -34.53
N ASN A 632 1.13 1.87 -34.44
CA ASN A 632 1.13 0.44 -34.13
C ASN A 632 0.21 -0.31 -35.08
N ARG A 633 0.80 -1.11 -35.97
CA ARG A 633 0.02 -1.86 -36.95
C ARG A 633 0.71 -3.13 -37.42
N THR A 634 -0.08 -4.17 -37.59
CA THR A 634 0.34 -5.43 -38.19
C THR A 634 -0.22 -5.55 -39.60
N PHE A 635 0.64 -5.89 -40.56
CA PHE A 635 0.34 -6.09 -41.99
C PHE A 635 0.76 -7.52 -42.36
N GLY A 636 -0.17 -8.48 -42.37
CA GLY A 636 0.16 -9.88 -42.56
C GLY A 636 1.15 -10.37 -41.49
N ASP A 637 2.32 -10.83 -41.94
CA ASP A 637 3.39 -11.30 -41.05
C ASP A 637 4.29 -10.18 -40.43
N HIS A 638 4.07 -8.92 -40.83
CA HIS A 638 4.88 -7.77 -40.48
C HIS A 638 4.19 -6.94 -39.41
N SER A 639 4.84 -6.68 -38.27
CA SER A 639 4.36 -5.80 -37.21
C SER A 639 5.32 -4.62 -37.02
N VAL A 640 4.77 -3.43 -37.05
CA VAL A 640 5.51 -2.17 -36.88
C VAL A 640 4.95 -1.44 -35.67
N ASN A 641 5.84 -1.10 -34.72
CA ASN A 641 5.55 -0.24 -33.58
C ASN A 641 6.54 0.92 -33.57
N ALA A 642 6.04 2.14 -33.71
CA ALA A 642 6.87 3.33 -33.68
C ALA A 642 6.24 4.38 -32.77
N VAL A 643 7.07 5.12 -32.04
CA VAL A 643 6.65 6.22 -31.19
C VAL A 643 7.63 7.38 -31.31
N ALA A 644 7.09 8.58 -31.44
CA ALA A 644 7.82 9.84 -31.32
C ALA A 644 7.20 10.66 -30.20
N VAL A 645 8.04 11.18 -29.30
CA VAL A 645 7.62 11.96 -28.14
C VAL A 645 8.41 13.25 -28.07
N TYR A 646 7.72 14.34 -27.81
CA TYR A 646 8.31 15.59 -27.33
C TYR A 646 7.78 15.87 -25.92
N GLU A 647 8.68 16.06 -24.99
CA GLU A 647 8.36 16.35 -23.59
C GLU A 647 9.06 17.62 -23.14
N ALA A 648 8.34 18.46 -22.41
CA ALA A 648 8.87 19.64 -21.74
C ALA A 648 8.42 19.63 -20.30
N GLU A 649 9.33 19.97 -19.39
CA GLU A 649 9.06 20.03 -17.95
C GLU A 649 9.74 21.22 -17.29
N LYS A 650 9.20 21.63 -16.17
CA LYS A 650 9.80 22.61 -15.28
C LYS A 650 9.61 22.20 -13.83
N GLN A 651 10.67 22.31 -13.07
CA GLN A 651 10.67 22.08 -11.62
C GLN A 651 11.13 23.35 -10.92
N GLY A 652 10.37 23.77 -9.92
CA GLY A 652 10.73 24.87 -9.02
C GLY A 652 10.79 24.36 -7.58
N ILE A 653 11.82 24.78 -6.85
CA ILE A 653 12.04 24.42 -5.44
C ILE A 653 12.25 25.71 -4.68
N GLN A 654 11.57 25.86 -3.57
CA GLN A 654 11.79 26.91 -2.59
C GLN A 654 11.95 26.27 -1.22
N THR A 655 13.04 26.63 -0.54
CA THR A 655 13.33 26.19 0.82
C THR A 655 13.53 27.41 1.70
N SER A 656 12.94 27.42 2.87
CA SER A 656 13.15 28.46 3.88
C SER A 656 13.28 27.83 5.25
N GLN A 657 14.11 28.42 6.08
CA GLN A 657 14.29 28.05 7.47
C GLN A 657 14.39 29.32 8.31
N ILE A 658 13.67 29.37 9.39
CA ILE A 658 13.76 30.41 10.40
C ILE A 658 14.10 29.72 11.72
N VAL A 659 15.21 30.13 12.31
CA VAL A 659 15.64 29.65 13.63
C VAL A 659 15.65 30.81 14.61
N GLY A 660 15.11 30.59 15.78
CA GLY A 660 15.08 31.60 16.85
C GLY A 660 15.35 30.99 18.20
N THR A 661 16.11 31.71 19.00
CA THR A 661 16.41 31.38 20.40
C THR A 661 15.67 32.33 21.33
N GLY A 662 15.14 31.80 22.42
CA GLY A 662 14.38 32.57 23.42
C GLY A 662 15.23 32.93 24.66
N THR A 663 14.58 33.50 25.64
CA THR A 663 15.16 33.70 26.99
C THR A 663 15.11 32.37 27.74
N ALA A 664 16.20 32.00 28.37
CA ALA A 664 16.27 30.81 29.22
C ALA A 664 15.15 30.81 30.29
N GLY A 665 14.47 29.68 30.44
CA GLY A 665 13.33 29.52 31.36
C GLY A 665 11.98 30.05 30.84
N ASP A 666 11.90 30.59 29.62
CA ASP A 666 10.64 31.01 29.00
C ASP A 666 10.21 30.04 27.86
N ASP A 667 9.48 29.03 28.25
CA ASP A 667 8.96 27.98 27.36
C ASP A 667 7.47 28.17 26.98
N LYS A 668 6.88 29.33 27.32
CA LYS A 668 5.44 29.59 27.04
C LYS A 668 5.10 29.65 25.57
N ILE A 669 6.02 30.13 24.74
CA ILE A 669 5.83 30.25 23.28
C ILE A 669 6.77 29.26 22.57
N ARG A 670 6.20 28.15 22.09
CA ARG A 670 6.92 27.07 21.39
C ARG A 670 7.04 27.32 19.87
N THR A 671 7.18 28.60 19.46
CA THR A 671 7.37 29.01 18.06
C THR A 671 8.47 30.07 17.96
N THR A 672 8.84 30.46 16.76
CA THR A 672 9.82 31.54 16.51
C THR A 672 9.32 32.95 16.90
N LYS A 673 8.01 33.08 17.26
CA LYS A 673 7.42 34.36 17.66
C LYS A 673 8.07 34.87 18.95
N GLY A 674 8.56 36.11 18.93
CA GLY A 674 9.17 36.77 20.09
C GLY A 674 10.56 36.28 20.46
N LYS A 675 11.19 35.44 19.61
CA LYS A 675 12.55 34.94 19.79
C LYS A 675 13.56 35.74 19.00
N THR A 676 14.80 35.77 19.46
CA THR A 676 15.93 36.34 18.73
C THR A 676 16.25 35.44 17.54
N ILE A 677 16.22 35.98 16.34
CA ILE A 677 16.48 35.21 15.12
C ILE A 677 17.97 34.95 14.95
N ASP A 678 18.32 33.69 14.78
CA ASP A 678 19.67 33.28 14.41
C ASP A 678 19.88 33.46 12.91
N LEU A 679 20.64 34.50 12.55
CA LEU A 679 20.90 34.82 11.14
C LEU A 679 21.87 33.85 10.46
N THR A 680 22.60 33.04 11.21
CA THR A 680 23.52 32.05 10.65
C THR A 680 22.81 30.77 10.19
N GLU A 681 21.73 30.42 10.89
CA GLU A 681 20.90 29.26 10.57
C GLU A 681 19.63 29.62 9.78
N THR A 682 19.30 30.90 9.62
CA THR A 682 18.11 31.37 8.91
C THR A 682 18.42 31.64 7.45
N TYR A 683 17.66 31.01 6.52
CA TYR A 683 17.86 31.19 5.08
C TYR A 683 16.57 31.06 4.27
N ASN A 684 16.62 31.57 3.04
CA ASN A 684 15.58 31.37 2.04
C ASN A 684 16.27 31.19 0.67
N ASN A 685 16.09 30.00 0.07
CA ASN A 685 16.65 29.65 -1.22
C ASN A 685 15.54 29.32 -2.23
N LYS A 686 15.74 29.73 -3.47
CA LYS A 686 14.84 29.41 -4.56
C LYS A 686 15.64 29.06 -5.81
N TYR A 687 15.34 27.93 -6.40
CA TYR A 687 15.94 27.53 -7.67
C TYR A 687 14.93 26.77 -8.54
N ALA A 688 15.18 26.76 -9.84
CA ALA A 688 14.35 26.06 -10.79
C ALA A 688 15.20 25.57 -11.95
N TYR A 689 14.76 24.47 -12.57
CA TYR A 689 15.31 24.04 -13.83
C TYR A 689 14.20 23.67 -14.82
N THR A 690 14.55 23.66 -16.09
CA THR A 690 13.67 23.22 -17.17
C THR A 690 14.39 22.12 -17.96
N PHE A 691 13.61 21.21 -18.49
CA PHE A 691 14.09 20.12 -19.31
C PHE A 691 13.20 19.98 -20.54
N ALA A 692 13.80 19.72 -21.70
CA ALA A 692 13.08 19.41 -22.92
C ALA A 692 13.76 18.24 -23.62
N SER A 693 12.97 17.26 -24.05
CA SER A 693 13.49 16.03 -24.66
C SER A 693 12.71 15.61 -25.89
N TRP A 694 13.41 14.98 -26.79
CA TRP A 694 12.87 14.32 -27.95
C TRP A 694 13.23 12.84 -27.88
N LEU A 695 12.26 11.99 -28.13
CA LEU A 695 12.43 10.55 -28.19
C LEU A 695 11.81 10.01 -29.47
N VAL A 696 12.53 9.12 -30.14
CA VAL A 696 12.00 8.30 -31.22
C VAL A 696 12.39 6.85 -30.98
N ARG A 697 11.43 5.96 -31.07
CA ARG A 697 11.64 4.51 -31.01
C ARG A 697 10.87 3.86 -32.16
N ALA A 698 11.50 2.95 -32.85
CA ALA A 698 10.86 2.10 -33.84
C ALA A 698 11.23 0.64 -33.57
N GLN A 699 10.25 -0.24 -33.69
CA GLN A 699 10.40 -1.67 -33.54
C GLN A 699 9.68 -2.35 -34.70
N TYR A 700 10.36 -3.30 -35.32
CA TYR A 700 9.81 -4.12 -36.37
C TYR A 700 9.88 -5.60 -36.00
N SER A 701 8.84 -6.34 -36.27
CA SER A 701 8.80 -7.79 -36.05
C SER A 701 8.26 -8.49 -37.28
N TYR A 702 8.93 -9.58 -37.69
CA TYR A 702 8.49 -10.46 -38.74
C TYR A 702 8.11 -11.83 -38.19
N LYS A 703 6.86 -12.26 -38.43
CA LYS A 703 6.26 -13.51 -37.92
C LYS A 703 6.37 -13.72 -36.41
N GLY A 704 6.58 -12.66 -35.62
CA GLY A 704 6.83 -12.76 -34.19
C GLY A 704 8.12 -13.51 -33.80
N ARG A 705 9.04 -13.71 -34.78
CA ARG A 705 10.31 -14.45 -34.56
C ARG A 705 11.54 -13.59 -34.75
N TYR A 706 11.53 -12.65 -35.65
CA TYR A 706 12.65 -11.76 -35.92
C TYR A 706 12.24 -10.36 -35.54
N MET A 707 12.96 -9.75 -34.60
CA MET A 707 12.66 -8.43 -34.04
C MET A 707 13.89 -7.53 -34.15
N VAL A 708 13.67 -6.29 -34.57
CA VAL A 708 14.68 -5.23 -34.62
C VAL A 708 14.08 -3.97 -33.98
#